data_36b4ab9d87960ecf47c44a3691a4d6db
#
_entry.id   36b4ab9d87960ecf47c44a3691a4d6db
#
_cell.length_a   1.000
_cell.length_b   1.000
_cell.length_c   1.000
_cell.angle_alpha   90.00
_cell.angle_beta   90.00
_cell.angle_gamma   90.00
#
_symmetry.space_group_name_H-M   'P 1'
#
loop_
_entity.id
_entity.type
_entity.pdbx_description
1 polymer ?
#
loop_
_entity_poly.entity_id
_entity_poly.type
_entity_poly.pdbx_seq_one_letter_code
_entity_poly.pdbx_strand_id
1 'polypeptide(L)'
;GAVGGAGGVGGHGGSGGASGAGGAQGTGGDGGQGGLAGNGGHGGAGATGGAGGQGGAGDLTLTDSRLLVRGTVELGASAGQGSDGGHGGNGGQAGQDGVAGQPVSATAGEGGAGGAAGNGGNGGMGAQGGNGGDGTLTLSNSALQADTLVLGGRGQAGGNGGHSGLTGKDATGGTDLTVTGGNGGDGGHAGLAGDGLLTVESGRLDVQSGILLGGAGGNGGNGGDLLQSVTLSAGNGGNGSEGGTGTLIFRDGVINNTGQLVLGGSGGSAGQAGLTAAGITGTASTGGLAGNGGAGYARFEQGAGSLGTDLLLGAAGGLTAGSVSAGQGGTGTLLIQNGDFTSQTLLAGGASHGQQMTGETDATAAQAGEGYFTLEGGTFRTGQTTIGATDTAGTSQGHVAVTGGVMATDRMAGLHGTLSVGGESGAALLTGTQDTGWHRWQKGRDWLEGRLGRQLDGTLVITGGQTLDLSSPALDWQVGRGMTTLSLNAGSGNGFGDDSLTIVDAKAFVDSGQVALKTGGAQTSASAQLLMIADDNLKTGDRFALMDGNNGWQSGNVTGTSRLLDTALVTDGTGTSTTVDGADLNQTLSGLRQSVGNLLSRMAATLGVNTQSDNQGQTLVSRATDIRYIASAADSVKIVESALNIAEAGGVQASAVDTGLLPTDRVQQHLSLTRQVPHGDGVDVWVTPLYGHRDMKTLSIDGRDSRAESNYGGLMLGSDWTFSEALAGGDLRTGAAFSVGAGQNRADSGISPTRNNFSYRGVNLYSGWNREAWNVMADAGYTYSSHHVTQTLPDAMEMSALRADMQTDLFTAGLRGEYRWQTSLMDVIPYAGARWARLSTDGSRTRNSEGTVAETSNSHDTFWQFPVGVSVARDFTGNGGLNVRPWLDVGYVHAAGDTRSSARVSLPGLDGTAETGGRLVDRDAFRTRTGVELQKNNWSVGLSYDLQTTSGETDHSVVGSVTYHFR
;
A
#
# COMPACT_ATOMS: atom_id res chain seq x y z
N GLY A 1 38.42 -13.06 19.70
CA GLY A 1 38.92 -14.45 19.83
C GLY A 1 40.26 -14.59 19.12
N ALA A 2 41.09 -15.54 19.57
CA ALA A 2 42.40 -15.78 18.95
C ALA A 2 42.24 -16.60 17.66
N VAL A 3 42.86 -16.18 16.56
CA VAL A 3 42.93 -16.97 15.33
C VAL A 3 43.78 -18.20 15.60
N GLY A 4 43.33 -19.40 15.14
CA GLY A 4 44.10 -20.62 15.29
C GLY A 4 45.44 -20.58 14.56
N GLY A 5 46.47 -21.23 15.13
CA GLY A 5 47.82 -21.31 14.53
C GLY A 5 47.86 -22.18 13.29
N ALA A 6 48.61 -21.81 12.25
CA ALA A 6 48.85 -22.66 11.11
C ALA A 6 49.66 -23.92 11.48
N GLY A 7 49.35 -25.09 10.88
CA GLY A 7 50.07 -26.32 11.04
C GLY A 7 51.49 -26.27 10.44
N GLY A 8 52.40 -27.16 10.84
CA GLY A 8 53.78 -27.28 10.30
C GLY A 8 53.82 -27.96 8.94
N VAL A 9 54.72 -27.51 8.05
CA VAL A 9 54.96 -28.14 6.73
C VAL A 9 55.67 -29.46 6.89
N GLY A 10 55.25 -30.51 6.17
CA GLY A 10 55.92 -31.81 6.17
C GLY A 10 57.33 -31.80 5.57
N GLY A 11 58.20 -32.67 6.04
CA GLY A 11 59.58 -32.78 5.51
C GLY A 11 59.65 -33.54 4.18
N HIS A 12 60.61 -33.19 3.35
CA HIS A 12 60.84 -33.95 2.11
C HIS A 12 61.65 -35.23 2.38
N GLY A 13 61.43 -36.27 1.64
CA GLY A 13 62.20 -37.49 1.64
C GLY A 13 63.63 -37.27 1.15
N GLY A 14 64.58 -38.08 1.68
CA GLY A 14 65.95 -38.03 1.18
C GLY A 14 66.13 -38.70 -0.16
N SER A 15 67.07 -38.23 -1.01
CA SER A 15 67.45 -38.87 -2.28
C SER A 15 68.26 -40.16 -2.05
N GLY A 16 68.07 -41.18 -2.87
CA GLY A 16 68.85 -42.39 -2.88
C GLY A 16 70.34 -42.17 -3.24
N GLY A 17 71.20 -43.02 -2.75
CA GLY A 17 72.62 -42.91 -3.09
C GLY A 17 72.89 -43.33 -4.52
N ALA A 18 73.96 -42.73 -5.18
CA ALA A 18 74.45 -43.15 -6.47
C ALA A 18 75.23 -44.50 -6.40
N SER A 19 75.02 -45.31 -7.42
CA SER A 19 75.76 -46.54 -7.54
C SER A 19 77.23 -46.30 -7.86
N GLY A 20 78.17 -47.22 -7.41
CA GLY A 20 79.57 -47.22 -7.77
C GLY A 20 79.84 -47.53 -9.24
N ALA A 21 80.86 -46.95 -9.85
CA ALA A 21 81.35 -47.28 -11.18
C ALA A 21 81.96 -48.63 -11.19
N GLY A 22 81.77 -49.42 -12.22
CA GLY A 22 82.48 -50.65 -12.46
C GLY A 22 84.05 -50.49 -12.51
N GLY A 23 84.78 -51.45 -11.99
CA GLY A 23 86.24 -51.34 -12.03
C GLY A 23 86.84 -51.40 -13.44
N ALA A 24 87.99 -50.65 -13.66
CA ALA A 24 88.76 -50.76 -14.91
C ALA A 24 89.56 -52.02 -15.05
N GLN A 25 89.77 -52.55 -16.25
CA GLN A 25 90.54 -53.78 -16.47
C GLN A 25 92.01 -53.52 -16.48
N GLY A 26 92.86 -54.60 -15.93
CA GLY A 26 94.30 -54.54 -16.03
C GLY A 26 94.84 -54.88 -17.43
N THR A 27 96.00 -54.31 -17.82
CA THR A 27 96.68 -54.61 -19.07
C THR A 27 97.33 -55.98 -19.06
N GLY A 28 97.01 -56.86 -20.03
CA GLY A 28 97.76 -58.19 -20.23
C GLY A 28 96.96 -59.42 -19.83
N GLY A 29 95.81 -59.33 -19.45
CA GLY A 29 94.88 -60.45 -19.16
C GLY A 29 93.38 -60.15 -19.63
N ASP A 30 92.56 -61.22 -19.69
CA ASP A 30 91.13 -61.03 -19.95
C ASP A 30 90.71 -59.95 -18.99
N GLY A 31 89.85 -59.01 -19.55
CA GLY A 31 89.37 -57.93 -18.72
C GLY A 31 88.54 -58.46 -17.51
N GLY A 32 88.83 -57.95 -16.36
CA GLY A 32 87.99 -58.28 -15.21
C GLY A 32 86.59 -57.69 -15.34
N GLN A 33 85.57 -58.42 -14.87
CA GLN A 33 84.24 -57.88 -14.88
C GLN A 33 84.15 -56.60 -14.01
N GLY A 34 83.47 -55.67 -14.48
CA GLY A 34 83.16 -54.38 -13.74
C GLY A 34 82.48 -54.71 -12.39
N GLY A 35 82.71 -53.94 -11.41
CA GLY A 35 82.07 -54.01 -10.06
C GLY A 35 80.59 -53.59 -10.21
N LEU A 36 79.69 -54.23 -9.47
CA LEU A 36 78.26 -53.87 -9.40
C LEU A 36 78.09 -52.44 -8.91
N ALA A 37 77.30 -51.63 -9.58
CA ALA A 37 76.92 -50.28 -9.09
C ALA A 37 76.08 -50.43 -7.85
N GLY A 38 76.16 -49.45 -6.94
CA GLY A 38 75.34 -49.38 -5.76
C GLY A 38 73.85 -48.99 -6.12
N ASN A 39 72.91 -49.57 -5.35
CA ASN A 39 71.51 -49.20 -5.53
C ASN A 39 71.22 -47.78 -4.97
N GLY A 40 70.29 -47.04 -5.64
CA GLY A 40 69.74 -45.75 -5.14
C GLY A 40 69.03 -45.93 -3.78
N GLY A 41 69.16 -44.99 -2.89
CA GLY A 41 68.38 -44.95 -1.65
C GLY A 41 66.91 -44.64 -1.89
N HIS A 42 66.01 -45.15 -1.07
CA HIS A 42 64.61 -44.78 -1.13
C HIS A 42 64.37 -43.36 -0.65
N GLY A 43 63.37 -42.57 -1.27
CA GLY A 43 62.96 -41.29 -0.80
C GLY A 43 62.27 -41.39 0.56
N GLY A 44 62.45 -40.41 1.43
CA GLY A 44 61.73 -40.33 2.71
C GLY A 44 60.27 -39.93 2.53
N ALA A 45 59.37 -40.38 3.35
CA ALA A 45 57.99 -39.94 3.39
C ALA A 45 57.89 -38.49 3.84
N GLY A 46 57.00 -37.74 3.23
CA GLY A 46 56.62 -36.39 3.68
C GLY A 46 55.98 -36.43 5.08
N ALA A 47 56.17 -35.41 5.85
CA ALA A 47 55.54 -35.25 7.17
C ALA A 47 54.08 -34.84 7.03
N THR A 48 53.25 -35.24 7.95
CA THR A 48 51.85 -34.78 8.05
C THR A 48 51.80 -33.32 8.44
N GLY A 49 50.83 -32.51 7.90
CA GLY A 49 50.61 -31.12 8.29
C GLY A 49 50.21 -30.98 9.79
N GLY A 50 50.34 -29.79 10.31
CA GLY A 50 49.85 -29.45 11.68
C GLY A 50 48.40 -29.00 11.66
N ALA A 51 47.57 -29.45 12.59
CA ALA A 51 46.17 -29.07 12.70
C ALA A 51 45.98 -27.57 12.91
N GLY A 52 44.92 -26.98 12.33
CA GLY A 52 44.51 -25.60 12.57
C GLY A 52 44.08 -25.36 14.01
N GLY A 53 44.37 -24.15 14.54
CA GLY A 53 43.89 -23.74 15.86
C GLY A 53 42.39 -23.51 15.89
N GLN A 54 41.77 -23.77 17.03
CA GLN A 54 40.32 -23.59 17.20
C GLN A 54 39.99 -22.09 17.40
N GLY A 55 38.82 -21.61 16.83
CA GLY A 55 38.28 -20.31 17.13
C GLY A 55 37.68 -20.25 18.54
N GLY A 56 37.81 -19.11 19.21
CA GLY A 56 37.17 -18.89 20.51
C GLY A 56 35.75 -18.43 20.39
N ALA A 57 34.86 -18.87 21.31
CA ALA A 57 33.48 -18.34 21.40
C ALA A 57 33.49 -16.85 21.83
N GLY A 58 32.48 -16.11 21.38
CA GLY A 58 32.28 -14.70 21.68
C GLY A 58 30.90 -14.41 22.21
N ASP A 59 30.77 -13.87 23.42
CA ASP A 59 29.49 -13.48 24.02
C ASP A 59 29.50 -11.99 24.35
N LEU A 60 28.44 -11.28 23.90
CA LEU A 60 28.21 -9.89 24.20
C LEU A 60 26.77 -9.67 24.64
N THR A 61 26.60 -9.13 25.84
CA THR A 61 25.29 -8.72 26.35
C THR A 61 25.30 -7.21 26.62
N LEU A 62 24.33 -6.50 26.04
CA LEU A 62 24.11 -5.10 26.28
C LEU A 62 22.78 -4.94 27.03
N THR A 63 22.82 -4.29 28.18
CA THR A 63 21.64 -3.97 29.00
C THR A 63 21.62 -2.47 29.26
N ASP A 64 20.51 -1.81 28.99
CA ASP A 64 20.33 -0.36 29.18
C ASP A 64 21.48 0.47 28.61
N SER A 65 22.02 0.07 27.46
CA SER A 65 23.28 0.56 26.94
C SER A 65 23.23 0.92 25.46
N ARG A 66 24.19 1.74 25.03
CA ARG A 66 24.39 2.05 23.62
C ARG A 66 25.84 1.73 23.22
N LEU A 67 25.97 0.93 22.17
CA LEU A 67 27.26 0.61 21.56
C LEU A 67 27.29 1.09 20.11
N LEU A 68 28.31 1.87 19.76
CA LEU A 68 28.57 2.35 18.40
C LEU A 68 29.93 1.77 17.96
N VAL A 69 29.90 0.94 16.92
CA VAL A 69 31.08 0.35 16.30
C VAL A 69 31.17 0.85 14.85
N ARG A 70 32.30 1.47 14.53
CA ARG A 70 32.62 1.84 13.14
C ARG A 70 33.40 0.68 12.53
N GLY A 71 32.67 -0.25 11.91
CA GLY A 71 33.21 -1.47 11.33
C GLY A 71 32.39 -2.70 11.72
N THR A 72 33.05 -3.86 11.72
CA THR A 72 32.40 -5.14 11.97
C THR A 72 32.35 -5.46 13.46
N VAL A 73 31.21 -5.91 13.95
CA VAL A 73 31.09 -6.64 15.21
C VAL A 73 31.11 -8.13 14.86
N GLU A 74 32.19 -8.80 15.25
CA GLU A 74 32.36 -10.25 15.05
C GLU A 74 32.41 -10.94 16.42
N LEU A 75 31.47 -11.87 16.64
CA LEU A 75 31.41 -12.71 17.81
C LEU A 75 31.50 -14.17 17.37
N GLY A 76 32.41 -14.91 18.01
CA GLY A 76 32.87 -16.21 17.53
C GLY A 76 34.06 -16.03 16.57
N ALA A 77 35.23 -16.40 17.03
CA ALA A 77 36.45 -16.23 16.24
C ALA A 77 36.53 -17.26 15.12
N SER A 78 36.97 -16.81 13.94
CA SER A 78 37.37 -17.73 12.87
C SER A 78 38.60 -18.57 13.30
N ALA A 79 38.63 -19.81 12.85
CA ALA A 79 39.70 -20.77 13.20
C ALA A 79 40.99 -20.55 12.37
N GLY A 80 42.01 -21.36 12.64
CA GLY A 80 43.23 -21.46 11.81
C GLY A 80 43.11 -22.53 10.74
N GLN A 81 43.79 -22.32 9.61
CA GLN A 81 43.87 -23.34 8.54
C GLN A 81 44.71 -24.52 8.97
N GLY A 82 44.41 -25.73 8.47
CA GLY A 82 45.30 -26.87 8.49
C GLY A 82 46.50 -26.65 7.58
N SER A 83 47.70 -27.08 8.00
CA SER A 83 48.88 -26.98 7.14
C SER A 83 48.89 -28.09 6.09
N ASP A 84 49.53 -27.79 4.99
CA ASP A 84 49.76 -28.77 3.94
C ASP A 84 50.69 -29.90 4.42
N GLY A 85 50.51 -31.10 3.86
CA GLY A 85 51.41 -32.22 4.03
C GLY A 85 52.73 -31.99 3.27
N GLY A 86 53.78 -32.49 3.77
CA GLY A 86 55.11 -32.44 3.13
C GLY A 86 55.15 -33.31 1.87
N HIS A 87 55.88 -32.88 0.85
CA HIS A 87 56.06 -33.70 -0.33
C HIS A 87 56.96 -34.89 -0.02
N GLY A 88 56.72 -36.06 -0.71
CA GLY A 88 57.60 -37.23 -0.67
C GLY A 88 58.95 -36.93 -1.26
N GLY A 89 60.00 -37.46 -0.66
CA GLY A 89 61.36 -37.34 -1.17
C GLY A 89 61.53 -38.14 -2.49
N ASN A 90 62.31 -37.65 -3.41
CA ASN A 90 62.65 -38.39 -4.61
C ASN A 90 63.55 -39.58 -4.30
N GLY A 91 63.38 -40.70 -5.03
CA GLY A 91 64.30 -41.85 -4.99
C GLY A 91 65.65 -41.47 -5.52
N GLY A 92 66.67 -42.12 -4.94
CA GLY A 92 68.06 -41.97 -5.40
C GLY A 92 68.30 -42.56 -6.80
N GLN A 93 69.18 -41.94 -7.53
CA GLN A 93 69.59 -42.46 -8.84
C GLN A 93 70.36 -43.75 -8.69
N ALA A 94 70.22 -44.69 -9.62
CA ALA A 94 71.02 -45.88 -9.75
C ALA A 94 72.47 -45.52 -10.13
N GLY A 95 73.43 -46.28 -9.67
CA GLY A 95 74.76 -46.18 -10.10
C GLY A 95 74.92 -46.49 -11.62
N GLN A 96 75.78 -45.84 -12.31
CA GLN A 96 76.04 -46.04 -13.72
C GLN A 96 76.74 -47.44 -13.97
N ASP A 97 76.48 -48.00 -15.14
CA ASP A 97 77.24 -49.22 -15.59
C ASP A 97 78.69 -48.92 -15.57
N GLY A 98 79.49 -49.99 -15.20
CA GLY A 98 80.89 -49.92 -15.32
C GLY A 98 81.31 -49.78 -16.79
N VAL A 99 82.30 -48.98 -17.04
CA VAL A 99 82.88 -48.83 -18.41
C VAL A 99 83.66 -50.14 -18.74
N ALA A 100 83.34 -50.74 -19.89
CA ALA A 100 84.02 -51.87 -20.42
C ALA A 100 85.56 -51.47 -20.59
N GLY A 101 86.38 -52.32 -20.17
CA GLY A 101 87.87 -52.13 -20.32
C GLY A 101 88.29 -52.05 -21.79
N GLN A 102 89.20 -51.16 -22.10
CA GLN A 102 89.76 -51.13 -23.45
C GLN A 102 90.79 -52.25 -23.67
N PRO A 103 90.57 -53.07 -24.68
CA PRO A 103 91.50 -54.19 -24.97
C PRO A 103 92.80 -53.69 -25.65
N VAL A 104 93.98 -54.02 -25.09
CA VAL A 104 95.23 -53.73 -25.84
C VAL A 104 95.71 -55.09 -26.51
N SER A 105 95.23 -56.21 -26.08
CA SER A 105 95.61 -57.52 -26.74
C SER A 105 94.86 -58.76 -26.19
N ALA A 106 93.76 -58.58 -25.43
CA ALA A 106 92.90 -59.60 -24.92
C ALA A 106 91.41 -59.18 -24.96
N THR A 107 90.43 -60.09 -24.77
CA THR A 107 89.04 -59.77 -24.76
C THR A 107 88.74 -58.75 -23.76
N ALA A 108 88.01 -57.72 -24.15
CA ALA A 108 87.53 -56.63 -23.22
C ALA A 108 86.58 -57.16 -22.18
N GLY A 109 86.82 -56.92 -20.90
CA GLY A 109 85.88 -57.32 -19.83
C GLY A 109 84.53 -56.53 -19.99
N GLU A 110 83.47 -57.21 -19.61
CA GLU A 110 82.18 -56.51 -19.60
C GLU A 110 82.12 -55.50 -18.44
N GLY A 111 81.52 -54.36 -18.69
CA GLY A 111 81.23 -53.40 -17.61
C GLY A 111 80.36 -54.00 -16.53
N GLY A 112 80.44 -53.54 -15.30
CA GLY A 112 79.51 -53.95 -14.21
C GLY A 112 78.10 -53.49 -14.49
N ALA A 113 77.10 -54.27 -14.17
CA ALA A 113 75.72 -53.87 -14.25
C ALA A 113 75.40 -52.62 -13.35
N GLY A 114 74.64 -51.70 -13.84
CA GLY A 114 74.14 -50.59 -13.08
C GLY A 114 73.29 -50.99 -11.82
N GLY A 115 73.29 -50.16 -10.83
CA GLY A 115 72.43 -50.36 -9.64
C GLY A 115 70.95 -50.09 -9.94
N ALA A 116 70.05 -50.62 -9.11
CA ALA A 116 68.60 -50.26 -9.16
C ALA A 116 68.36 -48.89 -8.64
N ALA A 117 67.41 -48.21 -9.23
CA ALA A 117 66.91 -46.89 -8.76
C ALA A 117 66.17 -47.00 -7.39
N GLY A 118 66.11 -45.94 -6.65
CA GLY A 118 65.38 -45.90 -5.41
C GLY A 118 63.91 -45.60 -5.62
N ASN A 119 63.06 -46.11 -4.79
CA ASN A 119 61.63 -45.74 -4.78
C ASN A 119 61.42 -44.30 -4.33
N GLY A 120 60.39 -43.61 -4.87
CA GLY A 120 59.89 -42.29 -4.39
C GLY A 120 59.22 -42.43 -3.02
N GLY A 121 59.30 -41.38 -2.19
CA GLY A 121 58.63 -41.34 -0.89
C GLY A 121 57.14 -40.99 -1.04
N ASN A 122 56.33 -41.40 -0.10
CA ASN A 122 54.91 -40.99 -0.04
C ASN A 122 54.80 -39.52 0.33
N GLY A 123 53.83 -38.79 -0.23
CA GLY A 123 53.41 -37.46 0.26
C GLY A 123 52.80 -37.52 1.67
N GLY A 124 53.01 -36.48 2.47
CA GLY A 124 52.39 -36.35 3.78
C GLY A 124 50.91 -35.96 3.66
N MET A 125 50.10 -36.37 4.60
CA MET A 125 48.69 -35.96 4.67
C MET A 125 48.57 -34.52 5.05
N GLY A 126 47.60 -33.75 4.44
CA GLY A 126 47.17 -32.46 4.88
C GLY A 126 46.50 -32.49 6.26
N ALA A 127 46.65 -31.45 7.04
CA ALA A 127 46.08 -31.41 8.37
C ALA A 127 44.62 -30.96 8.35
N GLN A 128 43.89 -31.30 9.40
CA GLN A 128 42.52 -30.80 9.59
C GLN A 128 42.50 -29.31 9.85
N GLY A 129 41.53 -28.57 9.29
CA GLY A 129 41.20 -27.17 9.61
C GLY A 129 40.68 -27.05 11.04
N GLY A 130 40.86 -25.90 11.65
CA GLY A 130 40.32 -25.61 12.99
C GLY A 130 38.78 -25.31 12.92
N ASN A 131 38.09 -25.55 14.00
CA ASN A 131 36.69 -25.24 14.14
C ASN A 131 36.49 -23.77 14.50
N GLY A 132 35.50 -23.07 13.87
CA GLY A 132 35.04 -21.74 14.25
C GLY A 132 34.45 -21.71 15.67
N GLY A 133 34.45 -20.58 16.34
CA GLY A 133 33.84 -20.41 17.64
C GLY A 133 32.39 -19.86 17.52
N ASP A 134 31.55 -20.19 18.46
CA ASP A 134 30.18 -19.70 18.52
C ASP A 134 30.12 -18.21 18.88
N GLY A 135 29.12 -17.47 18.38
CA GLY A 135 28.88 -16.05 18.63
C GLY A 135 27.51 -15.79 19.20
N THR A 136 27.44 -15.16 20.38
CA THR A 136 26.15 -14.79 21.00
C THR A 136 26.10 -13.29 21.25
N LEU A 137 24.99 -12.65 20.80
CA LEU A 137 24.70 -11.25 21.08
C LEU A 137 23.28 -11.10 21.67
N THR A 138 23.20 -10.46 22.83
CA THR A 138 21.94 -10.14 23.47
C THR A 138 21.79 -8.64 23.67
N LEU A 139 20.70 -8.06 23.20
CA LEU A 139 20.33 -6.66 23.43
C LEU A 139 19.06 -6.59 24.28
N SER A 140 19.16 -5.96 25.46
CA SER A 140 18.03 -5.71 26.35
C SER A 140 17.93 -4.22 26.63
N ASN A 141 16.85 -3.58 26.18
CA ASN A 141 16.65 -2.12 26.25
C ASN A 141 17.89 -1.32 25.76
N SER A 142 18.50 -1.76 24.67
CA SER A 142 19.83 -1.28 24.27
C SER A 142 19.86 -0.94 22.78
N ALA A 143 20.86 -0.15 22.39
CA ALA A 143 21.07 0.19 20.99
C ALA A 143 22.47 -0.26 20.53
N LEU A 144 22.53 -1.00 19.43
CA LEU A 144 23.74 -1.34 18.71
C LEU A 144 23.73 -0.71 17.32
N GLN A 145 24.81 -0.02 16.99
CA GLN A 145 25.07 0.44 15.63
C GLN A 145 26.41 -0.11 15.16
N ALA A 146 26.43 -0.77 13.99
CA ALA A 146 27.63 -1.35 13.39
C ALA A 146 27.57 -1.27 11.85
N ASP A 147 28.71 -1.42 11.18
CA ASP A 147 28.70 -1.54 9.72
C ASP A 147 28.27 -2.97 9.33
N THR A 148 28.84 -3.98 9.95
CA THR A 148 28.51 -5.39 9.74
C THR A 148 28.38 -6.12 11.08
N LEU A 149 27.44 -7.05 11.16
CA LEU A 149 27.30 -7.94 12.32
C LEU A 149 27.51 -9.40 11.88
N VAL A 150 28.49 -10.06 12.44
CA VAL A 150 28.81 -11.46 12.17
C VAL A 150 28.81 -12.23 13.48
N LEU A 151 27.92 -13.22 13.57
CA LEU A 151 27.84 -14.13 14.71
C LEU A 151 28.10 -15.56 14.26
N GLY A 152 29.10 -16.21 14.89
CA GLY A 152 29.62 -17.53 14.53
C GLY A 152 30.87 -17.43 13.65
N GLY A 153 31.96 -18.01 14.12
CA GLY A 153 33.24 -18.04 13.43
C GLY A 153 33.27 -19.02 12.27
N ARG A 154 34.02 -18.69 11.24
CA ARG A 154 34.21 -19.59 10.09
C ARG A 154 35.03 -20.80 10.46
N GLY A 155 34.61 -21.99 10.05
CA GLY A 155 35.49 -23.16 9.97
C GLY A 155 36.57 -22.94 8.91
N GLN A 156 37.72 -23.45 9.11
CA GLN A 156 38.83 -23.22 8.17
C GLN A 156 39.12 -24.42 7.31
N ALA A 157 39.81 -24.18 6.18
CA ALA A 157 40.16 -25.21 5.26
C ALA A 157 41.15 -26.24 5.85
N GLY A 158 41.00 -27.50 5.45
CA GLY A 158 41.99 -28.51 5.61
C GLY A 158 43.24 -28.19 4.77
N GLY A 159 44.42 -28.60 5.21
CA GLY A 159 45.63 -28.51 4.42
C GLY A 159 45.64 -29.47 3.25
N ASN A 160 46.32 -29.14 2.15
CA ASN A 160 46.47 -30.00 1.01
C ASN A 160 47.38 -31.18 1.31
N GLY A 161 47.17 -32.33 0.66
CA GLY A 161 48.06 -33.45 0.71
C GLY A 161 49.39 -33.18 -0.04
N GLY A 162 50.47 -33.70 0.47
CA GLY A 162 51.77 -33.60 -0.23
C GLY A 162 51.82 -34.45 -1.50
N HIS A 163 52.48 -33.98 -2.54
CA HIS A 163 52.70 -34.79 -3.75
C HIS A 163 53.62 -35.98 -3.47
N SER A 164 53.50 -37.01 -4.29
CA SER A 164 54.40 -38.18 -4.25
C SER A 164 55.82 -37.80 -4.68
N GLY A 165 56.81 -38.50 -4.14
CA GLY A 165 58.18 -38.44 -4.62
C GLY A 165 58.34 -39.16 -5.96
N LEU A 166 59.22 -38.67 -6.81
CA LEU A 166 59.58 -39.32 -8.09
C LEU A 166 60.47 -40.52 -7.82
N THR A 167 60.43 -41.53 -8.69
CA THR A 167 61.44 -42.62 -8.70
C THR A 167 62.79 -42.10 -9.08
N GLY A 168 63.83 -42.76 -8.60
CA GLY A 168 65.15 -42.54 -9.10
C GLY A 168 65.28 -42.89 -10.57
N LYS A 169 66.35 -42.46 -11.23
CA LYS A 169 66.68 -42.84 -12.62
C LYS A 169 67.53 -44.11 -12.62
N ASP A 170 67.34 -44.97 -13.67
CA ASP A 170 68.16 -46.11 -13.88
C ASP A 170 69.63 -45.72 -14.32
N ALA A 171 70.50 -46.68 -14.40
CA ALA A 171 71.91 -46.45 -14.76
C ALA A 171 72.09 -45.86 -16.18
N THR A 172 71.14 -45.99 -17.09
CA THR A 172 71.12 -45.39 -18.42
C THR A 172 70.46 -44.04 -18.54
N GLY A 173 69.93 -43.51 -17.43
CA GLY A 173 69.23 -42.24 -17.35
C GLY A 173 67.75 -42.25 -17.69
N GLY A 174 67.20 -43.47 -17.98
CA GLY A 174 65.78 -43.73 -18.15
C GLY A 174 65.06 -43.84 -16.81
N THR A 175 63.70 -43.79 -16.82
CA THR A 175 62.88 -44.11 -15.66
C THR A 175 62.84 -45.63 -15.47
N ASP A 176 63.30 -46.11 -14.29
CA ASP A 176 63.20 -47.57 -13.97
C ASP A 176 61.75 -47.88 -13.64
N LEU A 177 61.12 -48.65 -14.50
CA LEU A 177 59.73 -49.11 -14.37
C LEU A 177 59.56 -50.22 -13.33
N THR A 178 60.64 -50.75 -12.78
CA THR A 178 60.58 -51.71 -11.67
C THR A 178 60.52 -51.08 -10.29
N VAL A 179 60.83 -49.84 -10.20
CA VAL A 179 60.69 -49.10 -8.94
C VAL A 179 59.39 -48.23 -8.94
N THR A 180 58.82 -48.10 -7.80
CA THR A 180 57.51 -47.42 -7.67
C THR A 180 57.72 -46.00 -7.10
N GLY A 181 57.00 -45.04 -7.63
CA GLY A 181 56.86 -43.73 -7.00
C GLY A 181 56.15 -43.84 -5.63
N GLY A 182 56.07 -42.80 -4.86
CA GLY A 182 55.23 -42.78 -3.66
C GLY A 182 53.76 -42.54 -3.96
N ASN A 183 52.89 -42.77 -3.01
CA ASN A 183 51.49 -42.29 -3.05
C ASN A 183 51.42 -40.79 -2.84
N GLY A 184 50.46 -40.12 -3.41
CA GLY A 184 50.07 -38.77 -2.98
C GLY A 184 49.43 -38.80 -1.58
N GLY A 185 49.65 -37.76 -0.77
CA GLY A 185 49.02 -37.61 0.55
C GLY A 185 47.56 -37.17 0.43
N ASP A 186 46.69 -37.67 1.30
CA ASP A 186 45.30 -37.21 1.36
C ASP A 186 45.21 -35.76 1.80
N GLY A 187 44.26 -35.02 1.31
CA GLY A 187 43.87 -33.66 1.77
C GLY A 187 43.26 -33.72 3.18
N GLY A 188 43.52 -32.71 4.01
CA GLY A 188 42.92 -32.60 5.35
C GLY A 188 41.45 -32.28 5.27
N HIS A 189 40.69 -32.75 6.22
CA HIS A 189 39.26 -32.36 6.34
C HIS A 189 39.17 -30.91 6.86
N ALA A 190 38.06 -30.22 6.52
CA ALA A 190 37.74 -28.88 6.98
C ALA A 190 37.38 -28.86 8.49
N GLY A 191 37.51 -27.72 9.10
CA GLY A 191 36.97 -27.44 10.44
C GLY A 191 35.50 -27.04 10.37
N LEU A 192 34.74 -27.39 11.41
CA LEU A 192 33.33 -27.03 11.57
C LEU A 192 33.16 -25.50 11.71
N ALA A 193 32.04 -24.97 11.26
CA ALA A 193 31.67 -23.59 11.54
C ALA A 193 31.10 -23.41 12.93
N GLY A 194 31.20 -22.22 13.49
CA GLY A 194 30.54 -21.83 14.74
C GLY A 194 29.12 -21.36 14.52
N ASP A 195 28.27 -21.52 15.51
CA ASP A 195 26.88 -21.10 15.53
C ASP A 195 26.75 -19.62 15.88
N GLY A 196 25.70 -18.92 15.37
CA GLY A 196 25.40 -17.54 15.66
C GLY A 196 24.04 -17.37 16.33
N LEU A 197 23.98 -16.70 17.48
CA LEU A 197 22.73 -16.38 18.18
C LEU A 197 22.62 -14.88 18.41
N LEU A 198 21.57 -14.26 17.83
CA LEU A 198 21.18 -12.87 18.08
C LEU A 198 19.84 -12.82 18.80
N THR A 199 19.81 -12.23 19.97
CA THR A 199 18.59 -11.99 20.74
C THR A 199 18.40 -10.49 20.95
N VAL A 200 17.28 -9.94 20.50
CA VAL A 200 16.85 -8.57 20.78
C VAL A 200 15.58 -8.63 21.60
N GLU A 201 15.71 -8.41 22.91
CA GLU A 201 14.57 -8.38 23.84
C GLU A 201 13.73 -7.11 23.62
N SER A 202 14.45 -5.95 23.52
CA SER A 202 13.91 -4.63 23.20
C SER A 202 15.06 -3.70 22.83
N GLY A 203 14.80 -2.70 21.98
CA GLY A 203 15.81 -1.70 21.65
C GLY A 203 15.96 -1.45 20.15
N ARG A 204 17.19 -1.07 19.75
CA ARG A 204 17.48 -0.66 18.38
C ARG A 204 18.73 -1.35 17.84
N LEU A 205 18.61 -1.95 16.69
CA LEU A 205 19.72 -2.55 15.95
C LEU A 205 19.87 -1.86 14.59
N ASP A 206 20.94 -1.11 14.40
CA ASP A 206 21.28 -0.44 13.12
C ASP A 206 22.51 -1.09 12.51
N VAL A 207 22.38 -1.72 11.34
CA VAL A 207 23.47 -2.38 10.60
C VAL A 207 23.47 -1.90 9.14
N GLN A 208 24.64 -1.49 8.64
CA GLN A 208 24.74 -0.86 7.32
C GLN A 208 25.01 -1.85 6.18
N SER A 209 25.88 -2.84 6.40
CA SER A 209 26.35 -3.73 5.33
C SER A 209 25.80 -5.15 5.40
N GLY A 210 25.22 -5.55 6.52
CA GLY A 210 24.53 -6.82 6.64
C GLY A 210 24.71 -7.55 7.99
N ILE A 211 23.79 -8.47 8.21
CA ILE A 211 23.74 -9.35 9.39
C ILE A 211 23.95 -10.78 8.90
N LEU A 212 24.99 -11.43 9.40
CA LEU A 212 25.32 -12.82 9.10
C LEU A 212 25.29 -13.63 10.39
N LEU A 213 24.42 -14.63 10.42
CA LEU A 213 24.25 -15.52 11.55
C LEU A 213 24.59 -16.95 11.15
N GLY A 214 25.56 -17.55 11.87
CA GLY A 214 26.17 -18.83 11.54
C GLY A 214 27.43 -18.68 10.65
N GLY A 215 28.54 -19.26 11.06
CA GLY A 215 29.81 -19.24 10.32
C GLY A 215 29.72 -20.09 9.04
N ALA A 216 30.50 -19.76 8.02
CA ALA A 216 30.66 -20.63 6.87
C ALA A 216 31.53 -21.86 7.22
N GLY A 217 31.17 -23.02 6.68
CA GLY A 217 31.99 -24.23 6.79
C GLY A 217 33.34 -24.09 6.08
N GLY A 218 34.36 -24.73 6.59
CA GLY A 218 35.67 -24.78 5.96
C GLY A 218 35.69 -25.65 4.72
N ASN A 219 36.57 -25.37 3.79
CA ASN A 219 36.77 -26.19 2.59
C ASN A 219 37.68 -27.40 2.88
N GLY A 220 37.43 -28.54 2.26
CA GLY A 220 38.35 -29.68 2.29
C GLY A 220 39.68 -29.35 1.59
N GLY A 221 40.79 -29.86 2.07
CA GLY A 221 42.10 -29.77 1.40
C GLY A 221 42.16 -30.68 0.16
N ASN A 222 42.91 -30.29 -0.84
CA ASN A 222 43.07 -31.11 -2.05
C ASN A 222 44.03 -32.29 -1.76
N GLY A 223 43.79 -33.43 -2.39
CA GLY A 223 44.73 -34.55 -2.37
C GLY A 223 46.01 -34.22 -3.11
N GLY A 224 47.13 -34.82 -2.67
CA GLY A 224 48.44 -34.68 -3.33
C GLY A 224 48.50 -35.47 -4.64
N ASP A 225 49.18 -34.94 -5.65
CA ASP A 225 49.28 -35.59 -6.95
C ASP A 225 50.19 -36.82 -6.92
N LEU A 226 49.87 -37.79 -7.77
CA LEU A 226 50.73 -38.90 -8.11
C LEU A 226 51.61 -38.49 -9.29
N LEU A 227 52.89 -38.30 -9.03
CA LEU A 227 53.81 -37.76 -10.03
C LEU A 227 54.35 -38.87 -10.95
N GLN A 228 54.50 -40.13 -10.44
CA GLN A 228 55.06 -41.20 -11.23
C GLN A 228 54.75 -42.55 -10.55
N SER A 229 53.91 -43.37 -11.06
CA SER A 229 53.73 -44.80 -10.77
C SER A 229 52.52 -45.37 -11.54
N VAL A 230 52.52 -46.64 -11.83
CA VAL A 230 51.38 -47.35 -12.48
C VAL A 230 50.52 -48.17 -11.51
N THR A 231 50.89 -48.29 -10.26
CA THR A 231 50.16 -49.13 -9.29
C THR A 231 49.78 -48.46 -8.00
N LEU A 232 50.08 -47.18 -7.83
CA LEU A 232 49.83 -46.39 -6.63
C LEU A 232 48.71 -45.37 -6.89
N SER A 233 48.26 -44.67 -5.85
CA SER A 233 47.16 -43.71 -5.95
C SER A 233 47.63 -42.27 -5.68
N ALA A 234 46.99 -41.32 -6.32
CA ALA A 234 47.02 -39.94 -5.88
C ALA A 234 46.27 -39.81 -4.51
N GLY A 235 46.44 -38.73 -3.81
CA GLY A 235 45.72 -38.48 -2.55
C GLY A 235 44.23 -38.22 -2.78
N ASN A 236 43.39 -38.63 -1.85
CA ASN A 236 42.01 -38.27 -1.84
C ASN A 236 41.83 -36.81 -1.39
N GLY A 237 40.78 -36.12 -1.85
CA GLY A 237 40.40 -34.82 -1.36
C GLY A 237 39.81 -34.88 0.07
N GLY A 238 40.06 -33.87 0.87
CA GLY A 238 39.47 -33.74 2.19
C GLY A 238 38.00 -33.34 2.12
N ASN A 239 37.19 -33.67 3.12
CA ASN A 239 35.80 -33.26 3.20
C ASN A 239 35.68 -31.78 3.58
N GLY A 240 34.77 -31.05 2.89
CA GLY A 240 34.23 -29.76 3.38
C GLY A 240 33.37 -29.97 4.63
N SER A 241 33.20 -28.96 5.44
CA SER A 241 32.39 -29.03 6.65
C SER A 241 31.02 -28.36 6.46
N GLU A 242 30.11 -28.69 7.37
CA GLU A 242 28.78 -28.02 7.43
C GLU A 242 28.94 -26.56 7.87
N GLY A 243 28.02 -25.69 7.36
CA GLY A 243 27.85 -24.32 7.84
C GLY A 243 27.26 -24.30 9.25
N GLY A 244 27.58 -23.25 10.01
CA GLY A 244 27.02 -23.04 11.34
C GLY A 244 25.54 -22.65 11.30
N THR A 245 24.81 -22.93 12.36
CA THR A 245 23.42 -22.53 12.52
C THR A 245 23.33 -21.03 12.86
N GLY A 246 22.30 -20.36 12.32
CA GLY A 246 22.04 -18.94 12.59
C GLY A 246 20.68 -18.75 13.25
N THR A 247 20.63 -18.18 14.44
CA THR A 247 19.36 -17.92 15.14
C THR A 247 19.18 -16.45 15.46
N LEU A 248 18.03 -15.89 15.08
CA LEU A 248 17.59 -14.54 15.43
C LEU A 248 16.27 -14.59 16.18
N ILE A 249 16.25 -14.05 17.39
CA ILE A 249 15.04 -13.85 18.19
C ILE A 249 14.86 -12.36 18.42
N PHE A 250 13.86 -11.77 17.77
CA PHE A 250 13.54 -10.36 17.89
C PHE A 250 12.19 -10.21 18.55
N ARG A 251 12.18 -9.80 19.83
CA ARG A 251 10.94 -9.70 20.61
C ARG A 251 10.26 -8.37 20.42
N ASP A 252 11.01 -7.27 20.50
CA ASP A 252 10.48 -5.92 20.30
C ASP A 252 11.59 -4.93 19.94
N GLY A 253 11.21 -3.80 19.33
CA GLY A 253 12.12 -2.70 19.02
C GLY A 253 12.18 -2.33 17.55
N VAL A 254 13.32 -1.77 17.15
CA VAL A 254 13.57 -1.33 15.77
C VAL A 254 14.82 -1.99 15.21
N ILE A 255 14.69 -2.62 14.06
CA ILE A 255 15.81 -3.14 13.28
C ILE A 255 15.95 -2.35 11.98
N ASN A 256 17.15 -1.81 11.72
CA ASN A 256 17.48 -1.16 10.44
C ASN A 256 18.73 -1.83 9.87
N ASN A 257 18.52 -2.86 9.13
CA ASN A 257 19.57 -3.47 8.32
C ASN A 257 19.45 -2.92 6.88
N THR A 258 20.53 -2.34 6.36
CA THR A 258 20.58 -1.85 4.98
C THR A 258 21.38 -2.74 4.05
N GLY A 259 21.96 -3.82 4.56
CA GLY A 259 22.64 -4.85 3.80
C GLY A 259 21.81 -6.15 3.72
N GLN A 260 22.46 -7.27 3.54
CA GLN A 260 21.82 -8.59 3.53
C GLN A 260 21.49 -9.09 4.93
N LEU A 261 20.45 -9.89 5.07
CA LEU A 261 20.21 -10.73 6.24
C LEU A 261 20.37 -12.19 5.81
N VAL A 262 21.41 -12.83 6.32
CA VAL A 262 21.73 -14.23 6.01
C VAL A 262 21.56 -15.06 7.27
N LEU A 263 20.72 -16.08 7.18
CA LEU A 263 20.44 -17.02 8.26
C LEU A 263 21.02 -18.40 7.91
N GLY A 264 21.97 -18.87 8.73
CA GLY A 264 22.74 -20.08 8.50
C GLY A 264 23.96 -19.86 7.60
N GLY A 265 25.06 -20.47 7.95
CA GLY A 265 26.32 -20.43 7.19
C GLY A 265 26.29 -21.32 5.97
N SER A 266 27.05 -20.98 4.90
CA SER A 266 27.24 -21.88 3.75
C SER A 266 28.07 -23.11 4.12
N GLY A 267 27.81 -24.24 3.47
CA GLY A 267 28.67 -25.42 3.55
C GLY A 267 30.01 -25.22 2.89
N GLY A 268 31.03 -25.87 3.37
CA GLY A 268 32.36 -25.87 2.78
C GLY A 268 32.49 -26.77 1.55
N SER A 269 33.25 -26.31 0.59
CA SER A 269 33.50 -27.08 -0.64
C SER A 269 34.36 -28.34 -0.37
N ALA A 270 34.16 -29.37 -1.18
CA ALA A 270 34.99 -30.55 -1.14
C ALA A 270 36.41 -30.27 -1.66
N GLY A 271 37.39 -30.93 -1.10
CA GLY A 271 38.73 -30.97 -1.67
C GLY A 271 38.78 -31.82 -2.94
N GLN A 272 39.58 -31.40 -3.91
CA GLN A 272 39.75 -32.14 -5.16
C GLN A 272 40.64 -33.39 -4.94
N ALA A 273 40.38 -34.46 -5.68
CA ALA A 273 41.31 -35.55 -5.77
C ALA A 273 42.66 -35.09 -6.36
N GLY A 274 43.75 -35.66 -5.86
CA GLY A 274 45.05 -35.47 -6.50
C GLY A 274 45.03 -35.99 -7.93
N LEU A 275 45.81 -35.35 -8.77
CA LEU A 275 45.91 -35.72 -10.18
C LEU A 275 46.93 -36.80 -10.37
N THR A 276 46.76 -37.67 -11.34
CA THR A 276 47.77 -38.59 -11.85
C THR A 276 48.45 -37.95 -13.04
N ALA A 277 49.78 -38.00 -13.09
CA ALA A 277 50.51 -37.42 -14.19
C ALA A 277 50.11 -38.07 -15.55
N ALA A 278 50.15 -37.29 -16.65
CA ALA A 278 49.75 -37.78 -18.00
C ALA A 278 50.51 -39.04 -18.40
N GLY A 279 49.79 -40.10 -18.79
CA GLY A 279 50.34 -41.37 -19.23
C GLY A 279 50.51 -42.41 -18.09
N ILE A 280 50.07 -42.11 -16.89
CA ILE A 280 50.13 -43.00 -15.74
C ILE A 280 48.71 -43.55 -15.47
N THR A 281 48.62 -44.87 -15.35
CA THR A 281 47.37 -45.58 -14.97
C THR A 281 47.42 -45.94 -13.50
N GLY A 282 47.33 -44.97 -12.59
CA GLY A 282 47.24 -45.20 -11.16
C GLY A 282 45.82 -45.58 -10.72
N THR A 283 45.67 -46.01 -9.45
CA THR A 283 44.35 -46.18 -8.84
C THR A 283 43.67 -44.81 -8.72
N ALA A 284 42.41 -44.69 -9.13
CA ALA A 284 41.66 -43.47 -9.06
C ALA A 284 41.52 -43.02 -7.60
N SER A 285 41.90 -41.78 -7.34
CA SER A 285 41.60 -41.08 -6.09
C SER A 285 40.23 -40.47 -6.15
N THR A 286 39.60 -40.22 -5.01
CA THR A 286 38.27 -39.60 -4.92
C THR A 286 38.35 -38.19 -4.36
N GLY A 287 37.53 -37.29 -4.86
CA GLY A 287 37.29 -35.99 -4.21
C GLY A 287 36.66 -36.17 -2.83
N GLY A 288 36.79 -35.18 -1.99
CA GLY A 288 36.12 -35.15 -0.68
C GLY A 288 34.60 -34.98 -0.85
N LEU A 289 33.85 -35.14 0.22
CA LEU A 289 32.40 -34.76 0.31
C LEU A 289 32.30 -33.27 0.57
N ALA A 290 31.33 -32.60 -0.07
CA ALA A 290 31.01 -31.23 0.24
C ALA A 290 30.18 -31.15 1.50
N GLY A 291 30.35 -30.06 2.28
CA GLY A 291 29.58 -29.79 3.48
C GLY A 291 28.19 -29.27 3.15
N ASN A 292 27.22 -29.56 4.00
CA ASN A 292 25.87 -29.01 3.91
C ASN A 292 25.85 -27.56 4.39
N GLY A 293 24.86 -26.79 3.91
CA GLY A 293 24.56 -25.47 4.45
C GLY A 293 23.99 -25.59 5.88
N GLY A 294 24.27 -24.60 6.72
CA GLY A 294 23.75 -24.51 8.07
C GLY A 294 22.29 -24.10 8.11
N ALA A 295 21.54 -24.53 9.12
CA ALA A 295 20.17 -24.11 9.33
C ALA A 295 20.08 -22.65 9.82
N GLY A 296 19.04 -21.92 9.38
CA GLY A 296 18.75 -20.56 9.82
C GLY A 296 17.34 -20.46 10.41
N TYR A 297 17.19 -19.75 11.51
CA TYR A 297 15.89 -19.48 12.12
C TYR A 297 15.82 -18.03 12.57
N ALA A 298 14.77 -17.32 12.14
CA ALA A 298 14.48 -15.99 12.64
C ALA A 298 13.03 -15.90 13.09
N ARG A 299 12.80 -15.29 14.25
CA ARG A 299 11.48 -15.05 14.81
C ARG A 299 11.37 -13.60 15.23
N PHE A 300 10.35 -12.93 14.69
CA PHE A 300 9.98 -11.56 15.05
C PHE A 300 8.62 -11.62 15.76
N GLU A 301 8.60 -11.31 17.05
CA GLU A 301 7.38 -11.33 17.85
C GLU A 301 6.61 -10.02 17.68
N GLN A 302 7.34 -8.88 17.72
CA GLN A 302 6.82 -7.53 17.52
C GLN A 302 7.95 -6.60 17.08
N GLY A 303 7.62 -5.37 16.65
CA GLY A 303 8.59 -4.33 16.31
C GLY A 303 8.46 -3.84 14.89
N ALA A 304 9.46 -3.11 14.41
CA ALA A 304 9.43 -2.52 13.08
C ALA A 304 10.82 -2.33 12.49
N GLY A 305 10.88 -2.19 11.16
CA GLY A 305 12.05 -1.73 10.46
C GLY A 305 12.41 -2.49 9.19
N SER A 306 13.65 -2.28 8.72
CA SER A 306 14.19 -2.93 7.54
C SER A 306 14.99 -4.19 7.89
N LEU A 307 14.63 -5.32 7.29
CA LEU A 307 15.36 -6.57 7.42
C LEU A 307 16.56 -6.66 6.47
N GLY A 308 16.63 -5.77 5.48
CA GLY A 308 17.78 -5.68 4.57
C GLY A 308 17.39 -5.47 3.11
N THR A 309 18.41 -5.31 2.26
CA THR A 309 18.25 -5.33 0.80
C THR A 309 17.85 -6.73 0.33
N ASP A 310 18.54 -7.75 0.84
CA ASP A 310 18.31 -9.14 0.47
C ASP A 310 18.08 -9.98 1.72
N LEU A 311 16.91 -10.61 1.76
CA LEU A 311 16.53 -11.55 2.79
C LEU A 311 16.63 -12.96 2.22
N LEU A 312 17.65 -13.70 2.60
CA LEU A 312 17.97 -15.01 2.08
C LEU A 312 17.59 -16.09 3.10
N LEU A 313 16.64 -16.95 2.75
CA LEU A 313 16.19 -18.06 3.57
C LEU A 313 16.67 -19.39 2.97
N GLY A 314 17.56 -20.06 3.68
CA GLY A 314 18.23 -21.29 3.27
C GLY A 314 19.67 -21.04 2.80
N ALA A 315 20.61 -21.61 3.50
CA ALA A 315 22.04 -21.51 3.17
C ALA A 315 22.42 -22.44 2.02
N ALA A 316 23.41 -22.04 1.22
CA ALA A 316 23.95 -22.91 0.16
C ALA A 316 24.78 -24.06 0.71
N GLY A 317 24.72 -25.22 0.09
CA GLY A 317 25.66 -26.31 0.31
C GLY A 317 27.03 -26.00 -0.30
N GLY A 318 28.03 -26.79 0.03
CA GLY A 318 29.37 -26.70 -0.55
C GLY A 318 29.44 -27.24 -1.99
N LEU A 319 30.44 -26.73 -2.72
CA LEU A 319 30.70 -27.14 -4.11
C LEU A 319 31.28 -28.59 -4.18
N THR A 320 31.02 -29.29 -5.29
CA THR A 320 31.57 -30.62 -5.53
C THR A 320 33.04 -30.58 -5.98
N ALA A 321 33.70 -31.65 -5.73
CA ALA A 321 35.02 -31.94 -6.30
C ALA A 321 34.96 -33.18 -7.19
N GLY A 322 34.89 -33.01 -8.50
CA GLY A 322 34.84 -34.11 -9.47
C GLY A 322 33.47 -34.81 -9.53
N SER A 323 33.42 -36.14 -9.36
CA SER A 323 32.21 -36.96 -9.49
C SER A 323 31.41 -37.14 -8.20
N VAL A 324 31.76 -36.44 -7.11
CA VAL A 324 31.13 -36.57 -5.79
C VAL A 324 29.93 -35.61 -5.70
N SER A 325 28.93 -35.96 -4.90
CA SER A 325 27.72 -35.14 -4.74
C SER A 325 28.00 -33.77 -4.07
N ALA A 326 27.31 -32.72 -4.53
CA ALA A 326 27.33 -31.43 -3.86
C ALA A 326 26.73 -31.52 -2.45
N GLY A 327 27.14 -30.62 -1.56
CA GLY A 327 26.50 -30.45 -0.27
C GLY A 327 25.05 -29.98 -0.44
N GLN A 328 24.16 -30.47 0.40
CA GLN A 328 22.78 -30.02 0.41
C GLN A 328 22.70 -28.60 1.02
N GLY A 329 21.80 -27.80 0.53
CA GLY A 329 21.55 -26.51 1.15
C GLY A 329 20.89 -26.67 2.53
N GLY A 330 21.15 -25.73 3.43
CA GLY A 330 20.53 -25.66 4.77
C GLY A 330 19.13 -25.08 4.69
N THR A 331 18.29 -25.40 5.66
CA THR A 331 16.94 -24.82 5.78
C THR A 331 16.99 -23.45 6.41
N GLY A 332 16.25 -22.49 5.84
CA GLY A 332 16.07 -21.14 6.41
C GLY A 332 14.61 -20.88 6.76
N THR A 333 14.33 -20.48 8.00
CA THR A 333 12.99 -20.19 8.47
C THR A 333 12.90 -18.77 8.99
N LEU A 334 11.92 -18.00 8.48
CA LEU A 334 11.57 -16.70 9.01
C LEU A 334 10.10 -16.69 9.41
N LEU A 335 9.84 -16.41 10.68
CA LEU A 335 8.53 -16.25 11.27
C LEU A 335 8.34 -14.81 11.74
N ILE A 336 7.36 -14.10 11.19
CA ILE A 336 6.91 -12.79 11.66
C ILE A 336 5.54 -12.97 12.31
N GLN A 337 5.47 -12.81 13.63
CA GLN A 337 4.22 -12.96 14.37
C GLN A 337 3.44 -11.65 14.39
N ASN A 338 4.13 -10.51 14.49
CA ASN A 338 3.53 -9.18 14.41
C ASN A 338 4.60 -8.13 14.11
N GLY A 339 4.18 -6.91 13.77
CA GLY A 339 5.08 -5.79 13.51
C GLY A 339 5.01 -5.26 12.08
N ASP A 340 5.89 -4.31 11.75
CA ASP A 340 5.91 -3.66 10.45
C ASP A 340 7.33 -3.71 9.84
N PHE A 341 7.57 -4.69 8.99
CA PHE A 341 8.89 -4.97 8.46
C PHE A 341 8.96 -4.81 6.94
N THR A 342 10.15 -4.46 6.46
CA THR A 342 10.43 -4.26 5.04
C THR A 342 11.70 -4.98 4.61
N SER A 343 11.76 -5.39 3.33
CA SER A 343 12.97 -5.84 2.64
C SER A 343 12.88 -5.45 1.16
N GLN A 344 13.99 -5.31 0.45
CA GLN A 344 13.90 -5.09 -1.01
C GLN A 344 13.62 -6.39 -1.73
N THR A 345 14.29 -7.48 -1.34
CA THR A 345 14.03 -8.82 -1.88
C THR A 345 13.81 -9.84 -0.77
N LEU A 346 12.95 -10.80 -1.05
CA LEU A 346 12.77 -12.02 -0.26
C LEU A 346 13.05 -13.22 -1.18
N LEU A 347 14.08 -13.99 -0.87
CA LEU A 347 14.35 -15.27 -1.49
C LEU A 347 14.07 -16.39 -0.50
N ALA A 348 12.90 -17.02 -0.65
CA ALA A 348 12.56 -18.23 0.07
C ALA A 348 12.98 -19.44 -0.77
N GLY A 349 13.96 -20.19 -0.29
CA GLY A 349 14.52 -21.35 -1.01
C GLY A 349 15.98 -21.19 -1.42
N GLY A 350 16.75 -20.48 -0.63
CA GLY A 350 18.20 -20.42 -0.69
C GLY A 350 18.80 -19.80 -1.95
N ALA A 351 20.02 -19.35 -1.80
CA ALA A 351 20.85 -18.87 -2.90
C ALA A 351 21.83 -19.96 -3.34
N SER A 352 22.13 -20.04 -4.61
CA SER A 352 23.32 -20.78 -5.07
C SER A 352 24.60 -20.11 -4.55
N HIS A 353 25.69 -20.85 -4.46
CA HIS A 353 26.95 -20.39 -3.86
C HIS A 353 27.46 -19.02 -4.36
N GLY A 354 27.11 -18.60 -5.58
CA GLY A 354 27.52 -17.31 -6.14
C GLY A 354 26.79 -16.08 -5.61
N GLN A 355 25.73 -16.23 -4.84
CA GLN A 355 24.94 -15.10 -4.30
C GLN A 355 25.26 -14.78 -2.82
N GLN A 356 26.01 -15.63 -2.14
CA GLN A 356 26.50 -15.30 -0.80
C GLN A 356 27.79 -14.46 -0.88
N MET A 357 28.00 -13.53 0.03
CA MET A 357 28.99 -12.43 0.07
C MET A 357 30.47 -12.77 -0.20
N THR A 358 30.86 -13.87 -0.80
CA THR A 358 32.23 -14.32 -0.96
C THR A 358 32.75 -14.26 -2.40
N GLY A 359 32.29 -13.42 -3.28
CA GLY A 359 32.98 -13.04 -4.53
C GLY A 359 33.61 -14.13 -5.42
N GLU A 360 33.38 -15.41 -5.18
CA GLU A 360 33.91 -16.51 -6.00
C GLU A 360 32.88 -16.90 -7.10
N THR A 361 33.30 -16.77 -8.34
CA THR A 361 32.49 -16.86 -9.55
C THR A 361 32.48 -18.23 -10.24
N ASP A 362 33.00 -19.28 -9.64
CA ASP A 362 33.09 -20.60 -10.28
C ASP A 362 32.28 -21.66 -9.56
N ALA A 363 30.97 -21.59 -9.75
CA ALA A 363 30.01 -22.46 -9.09
C ALA A 363 29.36 -23.43 -10.08
N THR A 364 29.94 -24.59 -10.26
CA THR A 364 29.23 -25.72 -10.81
C THR A 364 28.77 -26.61 -9.67
N ALA A 365 27.48 -26.55 -9.29
CA ALA A 365 26.75 -27.56 -8.53
C ALA A 365 26.62 -27.45 -6.98
N ALA A 366 26.63 -26.27 -6.36
CA ALA A 366 26.11 -26.16 -4.99
C ALA A 366 24.58 -26.24 -4.98
N GLN A 367 24.00 -27.07 -4.11
CA GLN A 367 22.53 -27.10 -3.97
C GLN A 367 22.05 -25.94 -3.09
N ALA A 368 21.00 -25.24 -3.52
CA ALA A 368 20.34 -24.23 -2.74
C ALA A 368 19.50 -24.88 -1.61
N GLY A 369 19.39 -24.20 -0.47
CA GLY A 369 18.63 -24.69 0.68
C GLY A 369 17.13 -24.43 0.54
N GLU A 370 16.34 -25.09 1.38
CA GLU A 370 14.90 -24.82 1.49
C GLU A 370 14.65 -23.55 2.34
N GLY A 371 13.64 -22.76 1.96
CA GLY A 371 13.29 -21.52 2.65
C GLY A 371 11.83 -21.47 3.04
N TYR A 372 11.57 -21.12 4.30
CA TYR A 372 10.24 -20.99 4.88
C TYR A 372 10.02 -19.58 5.38
N PHE A 373 9.08 -18.85 4.77
CA PHE A 373 8.61 -17.56 5.23
C PHE A 373 7.17 -17.69 5.74
N THR A 374 6.92 -17.26 6.98
CA THR A 374 5.57 -17.24 7.56
C THR A 374 5.28 -15.87 8.15
N LEU A 375 4.15 -15.26 7.73
CA LEU A 375 3.58 -14.06 8.31
C LEU A 375 2.29 -14.43 9.05
N GLU A 376 2.32 -14.30 10.39
CA GLU A 376 1.15 -14.57 11.25
C GLU A 376 0.37 -13.30 11.57
N GLY A 377 1.02 -12.12 11.51
CA GLY A 377 0.39 -10.83 11.80
C GLY A 377 1.26 -9.66 11.40
N GLY A 378 0.73 -8.45 11.53
CA GLY A 378 1.45 -7.21 11.15
C GLY A 378 1.54 -7.01 9.65
N THR A 379 2.60 -6.31 9.20
CA THR A 379 2.82 -6.02 7.78
C THR A 379 4.23 -6.38 7.35
N PHE A 380 4.36 -6.94 6.15
CA PHE A 380 5.65 -7.17 5.50
C PHE A 380 5.64 -6.66 4.06
N ARG A 381 6.62 -5.82 3.71
CA ARG A 381 6.75 -5.21 2.38
C ARG A 381 8.03 -5.64 1.71
N THR A 382 7.95 -6.02 0.43
CA THR A 382 9.13 -6.35 -0.36
C THR A 382 8.96 -5.94 -1.83
N GLY A 383 10.04 -5.55 -2.50
CA GLY A 383 10.02 -5.26 -3.93
C GLY A 383 9.90 -6.53 -4.78
N GLN A 384 10.59 -7.58 -4.39
CA GLN A 384 10.53 -8.86 -5.08
C GLN A 384 10.48 -10.02 -4.11
N THR A 385 9.57 -10.95 -4.35
CA THR A 385 9.50 -12.24 -3.66
C THR A 385 9.83 -13.33 -4.65
N THR A 386 10.81 -14.18 -4.32
CA THR A 386 11.15 -15.37 -5.11
C THR A 386 10.87 -16.61 -4.25
N ILE A 387 10.06 -17.53 -4.78
CA ILE A 387 9.68 -18.77 -4.12
C ILE A 387 10.41 -19.93 -4.81
N GLY A 388 11.39 -20.49 -4.12
CA GLY A 388 12.29 -21.47 -4.69
C GLY A 388 13.24 -20.88 -5.73
N ALA A 389 14.28 -21.57 -6.05
CA ALA A 389 15.25 -21.20 -7.07
C ALA A 389 15.56 -22.40 -7.98
N THR A 390 15.79 -22.12 -9.27
CA THR A 390 16.34 -23.07 -10.21
C THR A 390 17.70 -22.57 -10.62
N ASP A 391 18.73 -23.32 -10.30
CA ASP A 391 20.09 -23.06 -10.77
C ASP A 391 20.67 -24.27 -11.51
N THR A 392 21.92 -24.20 -11.96
CA THR A 392 22.61 -25.28 -12.66
C THR A 392 22.81 -26.53 -11.80
N ALA A 393 22.60 -26.43 -10.50
CA ALA A 393 22.83 -27.51 -9.52
C ALA A 393 21.54 -28.24 -9.12
N GLY A 394 20.38 -27.62 -9.34
CA GLY A 394 19.09 -28.21 -8.99
C GLY A 394 18.03 -27.17 -8.66
N THR A 395 16.89 -27.64 -8.17
CA THR A 395 15.77 -26.79 -7.71
C THR A 395 15.72 -26.80 -6.22
N SER A 396 15.67 -25.62 -5.60
CA SER A 396 15.35 -25.49 -4.18
C SER A 396 13.86 -25.23 -4.00
N GLN A 397 13.31 -25.69 -2.89
CA GLN A 397 11.91 -25.45 -2.52
C GLN A 397 11.81 -24.18 -1.67
N GLY A 398 10.84 -23.33 -1.98
CA GLY A 398 10.50 -22.18 -1.20
C GLY A 398 9.07 -22.29 -0.66
N HIS A 399 8.85 -21.85 0.56
CA HIS A 399 7.53 -21.90 1.20
C HIS A 399 7.18 -20.53 1.72
N VAL A 400 6.12 -19.93 1.18
CA VAL A 400 5.59 -18.64 1.62
C VAL A 400 4.18 -18.84 2.14
N ALA A 401 3.98 -18.57 3.43
CA ALA A 401 2.70 -18.65 4.11
C ALA A 401 2.31 -17.30 4.71
N VAL A 402 1.19 -16.74 4.27
CA VAL A 402 0.56 -15.57 4.89
C VAL A 402 -0.67 -16.09 5.62
N THR A 403 -0.53 -16.36 6.92
CA THR A 403 -1.59 -16.92 7.76
C THR A 403 -2.34 -15.85 8.53
N GLY A 404 -1.75 -14.64 8.64
CA GLY A 404 -2.34 -13.44 9.19
C GLY A 404 -1.59 -12.19 8.73
N GLY A 405 -2.17 -11.02 8.97
CA GLY A 405 -1.56 -9.76 8.56
C GLY A 405 -1.52 -9.52 7.05
N VAL A 406 -0.64 -8.63 6.61
CA VAL A 406 -0.59 -8.15 5.22
C VAL A 406 0.82 -8.25 4.66
N MET A 407 1.00 -9.05 3.63
CA MET A 407 2.22 -9.06 2.82
C MET A 407 2.00 -8.28 1.52
N ALA A 408 2.94 -7.40 1.17
CA ALA A 408 2.92 -6.66 -0.09
C ALA A 408 4.22 -6.86 -0.86
N THR A 409 4.12 -7.16 -2.15
CA THR A 409 5.27 -7.35 -3.04
C THR A 409 5.00 -6.78 -4.43
N ASP A 410 6.01 -6.15 -5.06
CA ASP A 410 5.84 -5.70 -6.45
C ASP A 410 5.80 -6.86 -7.44
N ARG A 411 6.64 -7.88 -7.20
CA ARG A 411 6.78 -9.01 -8.11
C ARG A 411 6.96 -10.32 -7.36
N MET A 412 6.40 -11.37 -7.92
CA MET A 412 6.70 -12.74 -7.54
C MET A 412 7.34 -13.47 -8.71
N ALA A 413 8.42 -14.24 -8.45
CA ALA A 413 9.19 -14.94 -9.47
C ALA A 413 9.78 -16.26 -8.92
N GLY A 414 10.31 -17.11 -9.81
CA GLY A 414 11.03 -18.35 -9.47
C GLY A 414 10.17 -19.35 -8.71
N LEU A 415 8.96 -19.58 -9.13
CA LEU A 415 7.91 -20.26 -8.36
C LEU A 415 8.10 -21.77 -8.31
N HIS A 416 8.87 -22.25 -7.31
CA HIS A 416 9.04 -23.66 -6.97
C HIS A 416 8.81 -23.85 -5.48
N GLY A 417 7.79 -24.59 -5.09
CA GLY A 417 7.46 -24.83 -3.69
C GLY A 417 6.01 -24.56 -3.35
N THR A 418 5.74 -23.79 -2.31
CA THR A 418 4.36 -23.53 -1.87
C THR A 418 4.08 -22.06 -1.61
N LEU A 419 2.88 -21.62 -1.97
CA LEU A 419 2.31 -20.32 -1.60
C LEU A 419 0.95 -20.53 -0.96
N SER A 420 0.77 -20.10 0.27
CA SER A 420 -0.54 -20.14 0.95
C SER A 420 -0.93 -18.77 1.49
N VAL A 421 -2.18 -18.37 1.26
CA VAL A 421 -2.77 -17.14 1.78
C VAL A 421 -4.10 -17.48 2.43
N GLY A 422 -4.15 -17.43 3.76
CA GLY A 422 -5.35 -17.75 4.53
C GLY A 422 -5.00 -18.17 5.93
N GLY A 423 -5.91 -17.98 6.85
CA GLY A 423 -5.75 -18.31 8.26
C GLY A 423 -6.87 -17.71 9.11
N GLU A 424 -6.75 -17.79 10.42
CA GLU A 424 -7.80 -17.35 11.34
C GLU A 424 -8.02 -15.84 11.40
N SER A 425 -7.07 -15.03 10.93
CA SER A 425 -7.04 -13.57 11.16
C SER A 425 -7.13 -12.71 9.90
N GLY A 426 -7.59 -13.25 8.79
CA GLY A 426 -7.78 -12.45 7.58
C GLY A 426 -6.49 -12.07 6.88
N ALA A 427 -5.66 -13.04 6.56
CA ALA A 427 -4.44 -12.89 5.80
C ALA A 427 -4.64 -12.23 4.44
N ALA A 428 -3.75 -11.34 4.03
CA ALA A 428 -3.78 -10.69 2.73
C ALA A 428 -2.41 -10.68 2.06
N LEU A 429 -2.37 -11.01 0.77
CA LEU A 429 -1.23 -10.86 -0.11
C LEU A 429 -1.54 -9.84 -1.19
N LEU A 430 -0.80 -8.75 -1.23
CA LEU A 430 -0.88 -7.71 -2.26
C LEU A 430 0.28 -7.87 -3.23
N THR A 431 -0.04 -7.98 -4.51
CA THR A 431 0.97 -8.10 -5.59
C THR A 431 0.89 -6.90 -6.52
N GLY A 432 2.04 -6.50 -7.10
CA GLY A 432 2.15 -5.33 -7.97
C GLY A 432 2.33 -4.00 -7.22
N THR A 433 2.56 -4.04 -5.92
CA THR A 433 2.82 -2.85 -5.10
C THR A 433 3.54 -3.20 -3.81
N GLN A 434 4.51 -2.36 -3.43
CA GLN A 434 5.11 -2.40 -2.08
C GLN A 434 4.25 -1.67 -1.03
N ASP A 435 3.26 -0.90 -1.46
CA ASP A 435 2.38 -0.21 -0.54
C ASP A 435 1.39 -1.21 0.05
N THR A 436 1.46 -1.38 1.35
CA THR A 436 0.47 -2.20 2.06
C THR A 436 -0.91 -1.56 2.07
N GLY A 437 -1.10 -0.33 1.59
CA GLY A 437 -2.38 0.42 1.47
C GLY A 437 -3.68 -0.37 1.70
N TRP A 438 -3.61 -1.36 2.59
CA TRP A 438 -4.64 -2.38 2.88
C TRP A 438 -5.99 -1.75 3.22
N HIS A 439 -5.99 -0.58 3.90
CA HIS A 439 -7.24 0.12 4.20
C HIS A 439 -8.09 0.41 2.97
N ARG A 440 -7.46 0.61 1.83
CA ARG A 440 -8.12 0.84 0.55
C ARG A 440 -8.89 -0.39 0.06
N TRP A 441 -8.32 -1.58 0.30
CA TRP A 441 -8.87 -2.87 -0.12
C TRP A 441 -9.78 -3.46 0.96
N GLN A 442 -9.41 -3.27 2.22
CA GLN A 442 -10.14 -3.71 3.40
C GLN A 442 -11.59 -3.20 3.41
N LYS A 443 -11.80 -1.92 3.06
CA LYS A 443 -13.16 -1.35 2.97
C LYS A 443 -14.07 -2.15 2.02
N GLY A 444 -13.52 -2.58 0.89
CA GLY A 444 -14.25 -3.44 -0.07
C GLY A 444 -14.54 -4.83 0.48
N ARG A 445 -13.56 -5.43 1.17
CA ARG A 445 -13.72 -6.70 1.88
C ARG A 445 -14.78 -6.60 2.97
N ASP A 446 -14.68 -5.62 3.88
CA ASP A 446 -15.61 -5.43 5.00
C ASP A 446 -17.04 -5.22 4.51
N TRP A 447 -17.22 -4.46 3.43
CA TRP A 447 -18.52 -4.30 2.79
C TRP A 447 -19.06 -5.64 2.28
N LEU A 448 -18.20 -6.43 1.62
CA LEU A 448 -18.60 -7.73 1.06
C LEU A 448 -18.93 -8.73 2.18
N GLU A 449 -18.13 -8.79 3.26
CA GLU A 449 -18.40 -9.60 4.44
C GLU A 449 -19.74 -9.22 5.10
N GLY A 450 -20.02 -7.93 5.24
CA GLY A 450 -21.29 -7.42 5.74
C GLY A 450 -22.48 -7.84 4.86
N ARG A 451 -22.31 -7.81 3.53
CA ARG A 451 -23.32 -8.27 2.58
C ARG A 451 -23.55 -9.77 2.63
N LEU A 452 -22.48 -10.55 2.78
CA LEU A 452 -22.53 -12.01 2.81
C LEU A 452 -22.96 -12.55 4.19
N GLY A 453 -22.83 -11.74 5.26
CA GLY A 453 -23.09 -12.14 6.63
C GLY A 453 -22.09 -13.17 7.17
N ARG A 454 -20.89 -13.24 6.59
CA ARG A 454 -19.81 -14.16 6.98
C ARG A 454 -18.44 -13.52 6.72
N GLN A 455 -17.42 -13.97 7.45
CA GLN A 455 -16.04 -13.57 7.23
C GLN A 455 -15.44 -14.30 6.02
N LEU A 456 -14.56 -13.60 5.32
CA LEU A 456 -13.75 -14.13 4.22
C LEU A 456 -12.35 -14.48 4.75
N ASP A 457 -11.81 -15.59 4.26
CA ASP A 457 -10.51 -16.11 4.67
C ASP A 457 -9.53 -16.09 3.50
N GLY A 458 -8.35 -15.49 3.71
CA GLY A 458 -7.34 -15.36 2.67
C GLY A 458 -7.74 -14.40 1.55
N THR A 459 -7.03 -13.28 1.45
CA THR A 459 -7.26 -12.26 0.42
C THR A 459 -6.06 -12.14 -0.50
N LEU A 460 -6.25 -12.33 -1.79
CA LEU A 460 -5.26 -12.04 -2.83
C LEU A 460 -5.63 -10.73 -3.53
N VAL A 461 -4.73 -9.75 -3.54
CA VAL A 461 -4.91 -8.46 -4.23
C VAL A 461 -3.92 -8.36 -5.39
N ILE A 462 -4.40 -8.20 -6.60
CA ILE A 462 -3.60 -8.09 -7.81
C ILE A 462 -3.72 -6.67 -8.36
N THR A 463 -2.61 -5.93 -8.32
CA THR A 463 -2.57 -4.51 -8.70
C THR A 463 -1.45 -4.22 -9.70
N GLY A 464 -1.26 -2.94 -10.05
CA GLY A 464 -0.10 -2.46 -10.82
C GLY A 464 -0.05 -2.90 -12.28
N GLY A 465 -1.08 -3.61 -12.78
CA GLY A 465 -1.15 -4.02 -14.18
C GLY A 465 -0.10 -5.05 -14.60
N GLN A 466 0.54 -5.72 -13.64
CA GLN A 466 1.49 -6.79 -13.89
C GLN A 466 0.86 -8.16 -13.65
N THR A 467 1.11 -9.09 -14.55
CA THR A 467 0.63 -10.46 -14.41
C THR A 467 1.22 -11.12 -13.16
N LEU A 468 0.35 -11.64 -12.30
CA LEU A 468 0.75 -12.61 -11.30
C LEU A 468 0.75 -14.00 -11.94
N ASP A 469 1.93 -14.59 -12.09
CA ASP A 469 2.09 -15.88 -12.73
C ASP A 469 2.30 -16.99 -11.69
N LEU A 470 1.27 -17.76 -11.42
CA LEU A 470 1.25 -18.93 -10.54
C LEU A 470 1.12 -20.23 -11.33
N SER A 471 1.37 -20.22 -12.64
CA SER A 471 1.18 -21.35 -13.54
C SER A 471 2.31 -22.39 -13.52
N SER A 472 3.35 -22.15 -12.73
CA SER A 472 4.47 -23.10 -12.61
C SER A 472 3.95 -24.47 -12.14
N PRO A 473 4.26 -25.56 -12.84
CA PRO A 473 3.88 -26.92 -12.42
C PRO A 473 4.61 -27.39 -11.16
N ALA A 474 5.63 -26.66 -10.72
CA ALA A 474 6.41 -26.93 -9.51
C ALA A 474 5.98 -26.05 -8.33
N LEU A 475 4.90 -25.28 -8.47
CA LEU A 475 4.33 -24.49 -7.40
C LEU A 475 2.98 -25.05 -7.00
N ASP A 476 2.81 -25.36 -5.72
CA ASP A 476 1.51 -25.59 -5.11
C ASP A 476 1.04 -24.32 -4.42
N TRP A 477 -0.17 -23.84 -4.76
CA TRP A 477 -0.66 -22.59 -4.20
C TRP A 477 -2.15 -22.62 -3.85
N GLN A 478 -2.52 -21.89 -2.81
CA GLN A 478 -3.92 -21.71 -2.41
C GLN A 478 -4.17 -20.36 -1.74
N VAL A 479 -5.37 -19.84 -1.98
CA VAL A 479 -5.96 -18.68 -1.28
C VAL A 479 -7.25 -19.13 -0.62
N GLY A 480 -7.45 -18.86 0.68
CA GLY A 480 -8.65 -19.22 1.44
C GLY A 480 -8.54 -20.53 2.24
N ARG A 481 -9.67 -20.95 2.85
CA ARG A 481 -9.71 -22.19 3.66
C ARG A 481 -9.65 -23.44 2.79
N GLY A 482 -9.06 -24.47 3.33
CA GLY A 482 -9.10 -25.82 2.73
C GLY A 482 -7.76 -26.54 2.63
N MET A 483 -6.65 -25.86 3.03
CA MET A 483 -5.34 -26.49 3.00
C MET A 483 -4.67 -26.57 4.38
N THR A 484 -5.18 -27.39 5.27
CA THR A 484 -4.44 -27.80 6.47
C THR A 484 -3.41 -28.90 6.21
N THR A 485 -3.37 -29.45 5.01
CA THR A 485 -2.37 -30.44 4.60
C THR A 485 -2.10 -30.30 3.12
N LEU A 486 -1.00 -29.64 2.79
CA LEU A 486 -0.34 -29.80 1.50
C LEU A 486 -0.02 -31.27 1.29
N SER A 487 -0.92 -32.01 0.65
CA SER A 487 -0.51 -33.25 0.02
C SER A 487 0.22 -32.86 -1.26
N LEU A 488 1.54 -32.89 -1.18
CA LEU A 488 2.50 -32.59 -2.24
C LEU A 488 2.32 -33.54 -3.43
N ASN A 489 1.24 -33.42 -4.16
CA ASN A 489 1.08 -33.99 -5.49
C ASN A 489 0.87 -32.82 -6.44
N ALA A 490 1.92 -32.47 -7.14
CA ALA A 490 1.96 -31.41 -8.12
C ALA A 490 0.67 -31.37 -8.96
N GLY A 491 -0.04 -30.24 -8.86
CA GLY A 491 -1.11 -29.86 -9.76
C GLY A 491 -2.54 -30.25 -9.38
N SER A 492 -2.82 -30.87 -8.24
CA SER A 492 -4.18 -31.29 -7.89
C SER A 492 -4.90 -30.46 -6.82
N GLY A 493 -4.24 -29.47 -6.24
CA GLY A 493 -4.79 -28.65 -5.15
C GLY A 493 -4.73 -27.14 -5.36
N ASN A 494 -4.21 -26.67 -6.47
CA ASN A 494 -4.05 -25.25 -6.75
C ASN A 494 -5.38 -24.53 -6.95
N GLY A 495 -5.59 -23.38 -6.25
CA GLY A 495 -6.76 -22.60 -6.50
C GLY A 495 -7.25 -21.70 -5.36
N PHE A 496 -8.51 -21.29 -5.53
CA PHE A 496 -9.25 -20.46 -4.62
C PHE A 496 -10.16 -21.34 -3.75
N GLY A 497 -9.77 -21.48 -2.49
CA GLY A 497 -10.50 -22.30 -1.52
C GLY A 497 -11.77 -21.62 -1.00
N ASP A 498 -12.39 -22.25 -0.02
CA ASP A 498 -13.61 -21.73 0.60
C ASP A 498 -13.36 -20.37 1.24
N ASP A 499 -14.35 -19.48 1.05
CA ASP A 499 -14.36 -18.13 1.59
C ASP A 499 -13.16 -17.26 1.18
N SER A 500 -12.41 -17.65 0.16
CA SER A 500 -11.33 -16.83 -0.39
C SER A 500 -11.86 -15.56 -1.07
N LEU A 501 -11.06 -14.50 -1.05
CA LEU A 501 -11.32 -13.25 -1.74
C LEU A 501 -10.17 -12.94 -2.69
N THR A 502 -10.49 -12.74 -3.96
CA THR A 502 -9.56 -12.16 -4.92
C THR A 502 -10.01 -10.74 -5.26
N ILE A 503 -9.10 -9.79 -5.15
CA ILE A 503 -9.33 -8.38 -5.49
C ILE A 503 -8.44 -8.05 -6.68
N VAL A 504 -9.01 -7.46 -7.73
CA VAL A 504 -8.27 -7.07 -8.95
C VAL A 504 -8.48 -5.58 -9.22
N ASP A 505 -7.38 -4.87 -9.42
CA ASP A 505 -7.41 -3.50 -9.94
C ASP A 505 -7.69 -3.55 -11.44
N ALA A 506 -8.96 -3.43 -11.81
CA ALA A 506 -9.41 -3.58 -13.19
C ALA A 506 -8.77 -2.55 -14.13
N LYS A 507 -8.64 -1.30 -13.69
CA LYS A 507 -8.09 -0.23 -14.54
C LYS A 507 -6.64 -0.46 -14.90
N ALA A 508 -5.82 -0.90 -13.95
CA ALA A 508 -4.42 -1.21 -14.19
C ALA A 508 -4.24 -2.28 -15.29
N PHE A 509 -5.16 -3.24 -15.37
CA PHE A 509 -5.11 -4.31 -16.38
C PHE A 509 -5.73 -3.90 -17.72
N VAL A 510 -6.74 -3.03 -17.74
CA VAL A 510 -7.19 -2.38 -18.98
C VAL A 510 -6.04 -1.59 -19.63
N ASP A 511 -5.32 -0.81 -18.84
CA ASP A 511 -4.23 0.05 -19.34
C ASP A 511 -3.00 -0.73 -19.78
N SER A 512 -2.62 -1.77 -19.04
CA SER A 512 -1.45 -2.58 -19.37
C SER A 512 -1.70 -3.58 -20.51
N GLY A 513 -2.95 -3.96 -20.72
CA GLY A 513 -3.32 -5.03 -21.67
C GLY A 513 -2.81 -6.43 -21.28
N GLN A 514 -2.29 -6.58 -20.05
CA GLN A 514 -1.79 -7.85 -19.55
C GLN A 514 -2.92 -8.70 -18.97
N VAL A 515 -2.74 -10.01 -18.95
CA VAL A 515 -3.61 -10.89 -18.16
C VAL A 515 -3.31 -10.68 -16.67
N ALA A 516 -4.33 -10.54 -15.82
CA ALA A 516 -4.10 -10.28 -14.41
C ALA A 516 -3.48 -11.48 -13.69
N LEU A 517 -3.95 -12.70 -13.98
CA LEU A 517 -3.54 -13.91 -13.29
C LEU A 517 -3.32 -15.07 -14.26
N LYS A 518 -2.19 -15.75 -14.15
CA LYS A 518 -1.94 -17.06 -14.78
C LYS A 518 -1.91 -18.14 -13.72
N THR A 519 -2.67 -19.20 -13.93
CA THR A 519 -2.90 -20.25 -12.92
C THR A 519 -2.53 -21.65 -13.36
N GLY A 520 -2.39 -21.87 -14.65
CA GLY A 520 -2.14 -23.22 -15.20
C GLY A 520 -3.30 -24.21 -15.00
N GLY A 521 -4.51 -23.74 -14.66
CA GLY A 521 -5.70 -24.60 -14.50
C GLY A 521 -6.18 -24.76 -13.05
N ALA A 522 -6.17 -23.69 -12.26
CA ALA A 522 -6.63 -23.66 -10.86
C ALA A 522 -8.12 -24.02 -10.70
N GLN A 523 -8.45 -24.58 -9.55
CA GLN A 523 -9.83 -24.82 -9.11
C GLN A 523 -10.35 -23.60 -8.32
N THR A 524 -11.66 -23.38 -8.36
CA THR A 524 -12.33 -22.30 -7.62
C THR A 524 -13.49 -22.87 -6.84
N SER A 525 -13.48 -22.68 -5.53
CA SER A 525 -14.58 -23.07 -4.65
C SER A 525 -15.86 -22.31 -5.01
N ALA A 526 -17.01 -22.93 -4.78
CA ALA A 526 -18.31 -22.29 -4.96
C ALA A 526 -18.54 -21.09 -4.05
N SER A 527 -17.80 -20.93 -2.95
CA SER A 527 -17.89 -19.81 -2.01
C SER A 527 -16.82 -18.73 -2.24
N ALA A 528 -15.85 -18.97 -3.12
CA ALA A 528 -14.80 -18.01 -3.47
C ALA A 528 -15.38 -16.74 -4.10
N GLN A 529 -14.89 -15.57 -3.66
CA GLN A 529 -15.38 -14.27 -4.07
C GLN A 529 -14.36 -13.54 -4.95
N LEU A 530 -14.84 -12.78 -5.91
CA LEU A 530 -14.03 -11.91 -6.76
C LEU A 530 -14.56 -10.47 -6.65
N LEU A 531 -13.70 -9.56 -6.24
CA LEU A 531 -13.98 -8.13 -6.17
C LEU A 531 -13.14 -7.39 -7.21
N MET A 532 -13.80 -6.72 -8.13
CA MET A 532 -13.15 -5.90 -9.15
C MET A 532 -13.20 -4.44 -8.76
N ILE A 533 -12.05 -3.83 -8.59
CA ILE A 533 -11.92 -2.42 -8.26
C ILE A 533 -12.06 -1.61 -9.54
N ALA A 534 -13.11 -0.79 -9.57
CA ALA A 534 -13.31 0.22 -10.58
C ALA A 534 -12.71 1.54 -10.06
N ASP A 535 -11.49 1.85 -10.45
CA ASP A 535 -10.93 3.17 -10.17
C ASP A 535 -11.62 4.27 -11.00
N ASP A 536 -11.36 5.53 -10.66
CA ASP A 536 -12.04 6.73 -11.19
C ASP A 536 -12.06 6.82 -12.73
N ASN A 537 -11.29 5.99 -13.43
CA ASN A 537 -11.10 6.02 -14.87
C ASN A 537 -11.61 4.77 -15.63
N LEU A 538 -12.15 3.77 -14.94
CA LEU A 538 -12.78 2.63 -15.61
C LEU A 538 -14.11 3.06 -16.24
N LYS A 539 -14.37 2.66 -17.48
CA LYS A 539 -15.54 3.10 -18.26
C LYS A 539 -16.27 1.94 -18.94
N THR A 540 -17.48 2.21 -19.35
CA THR A 540 -18.26 1.28 -20.19
C THR A 540 -17.51 0.94 -21.49
N GLY A 541 -17.42 -0.33 -21.80
CA GLY A 541 -16.72 -0.88 -22.96
C GLY A 541 -15.28 -1.30 -22.66
N ASP A 542 -14.73 -1.00 -21.48
CA ASP A 542 -13.44 -1.51 -21.06
C ASP A 542 -13.49 -3.04 -20.95
N ARG A 543 -12.39 -3.66 -21.30
CA ARG A 543 -12.21 -5.11 -21.22
C ARG A 543 -10.79 -5.45 -20.85
N PHE A 544 -10.60 -6.43 -19.99
CA PHE A 544 -9.28 -6.97 -19.68
C PHE A 544 -9.32 -8.48 -19.50
N ALA A 545 -8.18 -9.13 -19.77
CA ALA A 545 -8.02 -10.54 -19.50
C ALA A 545 -7.78 -10.75 -17.99
N LEU A 546 -8.72 -11.41 -17.33
CA LEU A 546 -8.62 -11.70 -15.91
C LEU A 546 -7.68 -12.88 -15.65
N MET A 547 -7.84 -13.97 -16.41
CA MET A 547 -7.19 -15.21 -16.12
C MET A 547 -6.99 -16.07 -17.37
N ASP A 548 -5.89 -16.82 -17.41
CA ASP A 548 -5.67 -17.88 -18.37
C ASP A 548 -6.53 -19.10 -18.01
N GLY A 549 -7.28 -19.61 -18.96
CA GLY A 549 -8.13 -20.77 -18.76
C GLY A 549 -9.53 -20.49 -18.23
N ASN A 550 -10.35 -21.52 -18.25
CA ASN A 550 -11.72 -21.48 -17.78
C ASN A 550 -11.73 -21.73 -16.28
N ASN A 551 -12.30 -20.80 -15.53
CA ASN A 551 -12.43 -21.07 -14.14
C ASN A 551 -13.79 -20.72 -13.57
N GLY A 552 -14.04 -21.28 -12.43
CA GLY A 552 -15.32 -21.43 -11.86
C GLY A 552 -15.77 -20.35 -10.90
N TRP A 553 -15.37 -19.08 -10.97
CA TRP A 553 -16.12 -18.06 -10.22
C TRP A 553 -17.54 -18.01 -10.73
N GLN A 554 -18.47 -18.28 -9.84
CA GLN A 554 -19.89 -18.14 -10.15
C GLN A 554 -20.23 -16.67 -10.36
N SER A 555 -21.10 -16.35 -11.29
CA SER A 555 -21.48 -14.95 -11.59
C SER A 555 -22.01 -14.21 -10.35
N GLY A 556 -22.67 -14.89 -9.43
CA GLY A 556 -23.16 -14.32 -8.17
C GLY A 556 -22.06 -13.96 -7.16
N ASN A 557 -20.84 -14.45 -7.36
CA ASN A 557 -19.67 -14.21 -6.50
C ASN A 557 -18.73 -13.14 -7.07
N VAL A 558 -19.10 -12.53 -8.17
CA VAL A 558 -18.35 -11.45 -8.81
C VAL A 558 -19.00 -10.12 -8.45
N THR A 559 -18.22 -9.21 -7.91
CA THR A 559 -18.70 -7.89 -7.48
C THR A 559 -17.76 -6.82 -8.02
N GLY A 560 -18.32 -5.81 -8.73
CA GLY A 560 -17.61 -4.57 -9.03
C GLY A 560 -17.80 -3.56 -7.91
N THR A 561 -16.81 -2.72 -7.64
CA THR A 561 -16.91 -1.72 -6.58
C THR A 561 -17.76 -0.51 -6.97
N SER A 562 -17.85 -0.19 -8.25
CA SER A 562 -18.65 0.94 -8.76
C SER A 562 -20.12 0.57 -8.90
N ARG A 563 -21.00 1.45 -8.44
CA ARG A 563 -22.44 1.35 -8.71
C ARG A 563 -22.85 1.94 -10.07
N LEU A 564 -21.92 2.59 -10.76
CA LEU A 564 -22.13 3.12 -12.11
C LEU A 564 -21.83 2.08 -13.20
N LEU A 565 -21.06 1.06 -12.88
CA LEU A 565 -20.56 0.07 -13.82
C LEU A 565 -21.00 -1.33 -13.39
N ASP A 566 -21.41 -2.10 -14.35
CA ASP A 566 -21.64 -3.54 -14.22
C ASP A 566 -20.45 -4.29 -14.81
N THR A 567 -19.93 -5.24 -14.06
CA THR A 567 -18.76 -6.02 -14.44
C THR A 567 -19.13 -7.49 -14.57
N ALA A 568 -19.00 -8.03 -15.76
CA ALA A 568 -19.35 -9.41 -16.07
C ALA A 568 -18.12 -10.23 -16.50
N LEU A 569 -18.09 -11.50 -16.13
CA LEU A 569 -17.12 -12.45 -16.63
C LEU A 569 -17.59 -13.05 -17.96
N VAL A 570 -16.70 -13.08 -18.94
CA VAL A 570 -16.89 -13.75 -20.22
C VAL A 570 -15.79 -14.79 -20.37
N THR A 571 -16.19 -16.05 -20.46
CA THR A 571 -15.27 -17.18 -20.64
C THR A 571 -15.32 -17.65 -22.08
N ASP A 572 -14.16 -17.76 -22.71
CA ASP A 572 -13.98 -18.32 -24.03
C ASP A 572 -13.00 -19.50 -24.01
N GLY A 573 -12.69 -20.09 -25.16
CA GLY A 573 -11.76 -21.22 -25.22
C GLY A 573 -10.31 -20.89 -24.85
N THR A 574 -9.96 -19.61 -24.64
CA THR A 574 -8.60 -19.14 -24.36
C THR A 574 -8.43 -18.60 -22.94
N GLY A 575 -9.52 -18.28 -22.26
CA GLY A 575 -9.45 -17.76 -20.89
C GLY A 575 -10.73 -17.07 -20.42
N THR A 576 -10.62 -16.45 -19.25
CA THR A 576 -11.70 -15.65 -18.65
C THR A 576 -11.35 -14.17 -18.75
N SER A 577 -12.21 -13.41 -19.39
CA SER A 577 -12.12 -11.95 -19.53
C SER A 577 -13.20 -11.27 -18.74
N THR A 578 -12.97 -10.03 -18.39
CA THR A 578 -13.97 -9.15 -17.78
C THR A 578 -14.43 -8.13 -18.79
N THR A 579 -15.76 -7.94 -18.91
CA THR A 579 -16.37 -6.83 -19.64
C THR A 579 -16.99 -5.86 -18.65
N VAL A 580 -16.91 -4.58 -18.98
CA VAL A 580 -17.44 -3.48 -18.19
C VAL A 580 -18.58 -2.83 -18.95
N ASP A 581 -19.78 -2.89 -18.43
CA ASP A 581 -20.98 -2.27 -18.99
C ASP A 581 -21.51 -1.17 -18.07
N GLY A 582 -22.41 -0.31 -18.57
CA GLY A 582 -23.10 0.67 -17.73
C GLY A 582 -24.13 -0.03 -16.84
N ALA A 583 -24.10 0.24 -15.54
CA ALA A 583 -25.05 -0.34 -14.60
C ALA A 583 -26.48 0.22 -14.82
N ASP A 584 -27.50 -0.56 -14.50
CA ASP A 584 -28.86 -0.04 -14.38
C ASP A 584 -28.97 0.82 -13.11
N LEU A 585 -28.89 2.14 -13.32
CA LEU A 585 -28.87 3.11 -12.21
C LEU A 585 -30.21 3.14 -11.46
N ASN A 586 -31.33 2.74 -12.07
CA ASN A 586 -32.59 2.64 -11.36
C ASN A 586 -32.57 1.53 -10.32
N GLN A 587 -31.77 0.50 -10.55
CA GLN A 587 -31.59 -0.63 -9.64
C GLN A 587 -30.45 -0.35 -8.62
N THR A 588 -29.32 0.17 -9.09
CA THR A 588 -28.11 0.33 -8.27
C THR A 588 -28.12 1.61 -7.42
N LEU A 589 -28.77 2.66 -7.91
CA LEU A 589 -28.88 3.99 -7.28
C LEU A 589 -30.34 4.48 -7.35
N SER A 590 -31.25 3.69 -6.80
CA SER A 590 -32.68 4.06 -6.78
C SER A 590 -32.88 5.38 -6.04
N GLY A 591 -33.73 6.26 -6.60
CA GLY A 591 -34.00 7.57 -6.05
C GLY A 591 -33.21 8.73 -6.64
N LEU A 592 -32.28 8.48 -7.58
CA LEU A 592 -31.67 9.55 -8.38
C LEU A 592 -32.71 10.25 -9.27
N ARG A 593 -32.57 11.56 -9.41
CA ARG A 593 -33.31 12.29 -10.45
C ARG A 593 -32.91 11.76 -11.83
N GLN A 594 -33.89 11.63 -12.72
CA GLN A 594 -33.65 11.08 -14.07
C GLN A 594 -32.56 11.86 -14.84
N SER A 595 -32.51 13.19 -14.70
CA SER A 595 -31.50 14.03 -15.36
C SER A 595 -30.09 13.78 -14.83
N VAL A 596 -29.96 13.56 -13.51
CA VAL A 596 -28.72 13.18 -12.86
C VAL A 596 -28.30 11.78 -13.29
N GLY A 597 -29.21 10.80 -13.28
CA GLY A 597 -28.97 9.45 -13.78
C GLY A 597 -28.46 9.43 -15.23
N ASN A 598 -29.04 10.24 -16.10
CA ASN A 598 -28.59 10.39 -17.49
C ASN A 598 -27.16 10.97 -17.58
N LEU A 599 -26.82 11.95 -16.74
CA LEU A 599 -25.49 12.53 -16.68
C LEU A 599 -24.46 11.50 -16.19
N LEU A 600 -24.80 10.73 -15.16
CA LEU A 600 -23.93 9.66 -14.61
C LEU A 600 -23.71 8.52 -15.61
N SER A 601 -24.73 8.13 -16.37
CA SER A 601 -24.59 7.12 -17.44
C SER A 601 -23.64 7.59 -18.54
N ARG A 602 -23.68 8.87 -18.90
CA ARG A 602 -22.70 9.44 -19.85
C ARG A 602 -21.31 9.48 -19.26
N MET A 603 -21.19 9.84 -18.01
CA MET A 603 -19.91 9.81 -17.30
C MET A 603 -19.30 8.40 -17.30
N ALA A 604 -20.09 7.38 -16.98
CA ALA A 604 -19.65 5.98 -17.03
C ALA A 604 -19.11 5.56 -18.39
N ALA A 605 -19.65 6.13 -19.49
CA ALA A 605 -19.19 5.86 -20.85
C ALA A 605 -17.91 6.63 -21.25
N THR A 606 -17.55 7.68 -20.53
CA THR A 606 -16.45 8.59 -20.90
C THR A 606 -15.34 8.70 -19.85
N LEU A 607 -15.44 8.00 -18.72
CA LEU A 607 -14.40 7.91 -17.70
C LEU A 607 -13.07 7.53 -18.36
N GLY A 608 -11.98 8.22 -18.01
CA GLY A 608 -10.65 7.96 -18.55
C GLY A 608 -10.31 8.54 -19.91
N VAL A 609 -11.26 9.17 -20.62
CA VAL A 609 -10.99 9.81 -21.92
C VAL A 609 -10.40 11.20 -21.76
N ASN A 610 -10.72 11.89 -20.67
CA ASN A 610 -10.23 13.24 -20.37
C ASN A 610 -9.16 13.21 -19.28
N THR A 611 -7.90 13.20 -19.71
CA THR A 611 -6.70 13.26 -18.83
C THR A 611 -6.37 14.67 -18.33
N GLN A 612 -7.29 15.63 -18.39
CA GLN A 612 -7.04 16.94 -17.81
C GLN A 612 -7.15 16.88 -16.29
N SER A 613 -6.18 17.45 -15.63
CA SER A 613 -5.94 17.42 -14.18
C SER A 613 -7.02 18.05 -13.28
N ASP A 614 -8.18 18.43 -13.81
CA ASP A 614 -9.23 19.14 -13.10
C ASP A 614 -10.58 18.39 -13.05
N ASN A 615 -10.56 17.07 -13.08
CA ASN A 615 -11.78 16.24 -13.06
C ASN A 615 -12.31 15.92 -11.65
N GLN A 616 -12.31 16.91 -10.75
CA GLN A 616 -12.80 16.71 -9.39
C GLN A 616 -14.26 16.30 -9.32
N GLY A 617 -15.08 16.68 -10.30
CA GLY A 617 -16.48 16.23 -10.40
C GLY A 617 -16.61 14.74 -10.70
N GLN A 618 -15.80 14.20 -11.59
CA GLN A 618 -15.76 12.77 -11.87
C GLN A 618 -15.27 11.99 -10.66
N THR A 619 -14.18 12.46 -10.02
CA THR A 619 -13.65 11.86 -8.79
C THR A 619 -14.70 11.85 -7.68
N LEU A 620 -15.42 12.95 -7.46
CA LEU A 620 -16.50 12.99 -6.47
C LEU A 620 -17.56 11.94 -6.75
N VAL A 621 -18.05 11.88 -7.98
CA VAL A 621 -19.12 10.94 -8.34
C VAL A 621 -18.62 9.50 -8.26
N SER A 622 -17.41 9.20 -8.75
CA SER A 622 -16.81 7.87 -8.68
C SER A 622 -16.68 7.40 -7.23
N ARG A 623 -16.12 8.23 -6.35
CA ARG A 623 -15.97 7.90 -4.92
C ARG A 623 -17.31 7.81 -4.19
N ALA A 624 -18.25 8.70 -4.49
CA ALA A 624 -19.59 8.67 -3.90
C ALA A 624 -20.39 7.43 -4.30
N THR A 625 -20.09 6.83 -5.45
CA THR A 625 -20.79 5.64 -5.96
C THR A 625 -20.00 4.35 -5.81
N ASP A 626 -18.79 4.39 -5.26
CA ASP A 626 -17.96 3.22 -4.97
C ASP A 626 -18.22 2.70 -3.55
N ILE A 627 -18.47 1.40 -3.45
CA ILE A 627 -18.78 0.71 -2.18
C ILE A 627 -17.65 0.81 -1.15
N ARG A 628 -16.43 1.02 -1.58
CA ARG A 628 -15.26 1.17 -0.70
C ARG A 628 -15.32 2.45 0.13
N TYR A 629 -15.90 3.50 -0.43
CA TYR A 629 -16.02 4.80 0.22
C TYR A 629 -17.39 4.99 0.86
N ILE A 630 -18.45 4.60 0.15
CA ILE A 630 -19.83 4.74 0.61
C ILE A 630 -20.54 3.39 0.56
N ALA A 631 -20.71 2.76 1.71
CA ALA A 631 -21.28 1.42 1.82
C ALA A 631 -22.75 1.35 1.38
N SER A 632 -23.54 2.38 1.66
CA SER A 632 -24.98 2.46 1.37
C SER A 632 -25.26 3.11 0.03
N ALA A 633 -26.05 2.47 -0.83
CA ALA A 633 -26.52 3.06 -2.10
C ALA A 633 -27.40 4.31 -1.86
N ALA A 634 -28.22 4.31 -0.80
CA ALA A 634 -29.04 5.47 -0.45
C ALA A 634 -28.17 6.68 -0.05
N ASP A 635 -27.05 6.44 0.61
CA ASP A 635 -26.13 7.52 0.98
C ASP A 635 -25.34 8.01 -0.23
N SER A 636 -24.99 7.12 -1.17
CA SER A 636 -24.44 7.51 -2.47
C SER A 636 -25.35 8.49 -3.21
N VAL A 637 -26.65 8.16 -3.28
CA VAL A 637 -27.65 9.03 -3.91
C VAL A 637 -27.71 10.39 -3.22
N LYS A 638 -27.75 10.42 -1.88
CA LYS A 638 -27.77 11.68 -1.11
C LYS A 638 -26.55 12.55 -1.39
N ILE A 639 -25.36 11.97 -1.40
CA ILE A 639 -24.12 12.69 -1.64
C ILE A 639 -24.09 13.26 -3.06
N VAL A 640 -24.38 12.43 -4.07
CA VAL A 640 -24.37 12.85 -5.47
C VAL A 640 -25.40 13.95 -5.72
N GLU A 641 -26.65 13.72 -5.29
CA GLU A 641 -27.73 14.70 -5.48
C GLU A 641 -27.45 16.02 -4.76
N SER A 642 -26.95 15.98 -3.52
CA SER A 642 -26.65 17.19 -2.78
C SER A 642 -25.40 17.92 -3.32
N ALA A 643 -24.40 17.22 -3.80
CA ALA A 643 -23.20 17.82 -4.37
C ALA A 643 -23.46 18.47 -5.74
N LEU A 644 -24.24 17.82 -6.60
CA LEU A 644 -24.63 18.37 -7.90
C LEU A 644 -25.69 19.47 -7.79
N ASN A 645 -26.44 19.50 -6.69
CA ASN A 645 -27.48 20.50 -6.42
C ASN A 645 -27.15 21.27 -5.14
N ILE A 646 -25.92 21.72 -4.98
CA ILE A 646 -25.46 22.35 -3.74
C ILE A 646 -26.24 23.63 -3.36
N ALA A 647 -26.77 24.34 -4.37
CA ALA A 647 -27.63 25.50 -4.16
C ALA A 647 -28.97 25.12 -3.51
N GLU A 648 -29.61 24.06 -3.98
CA GLU A 648 -30.84 23.52 -3.42
C GLU A 648 -30.58 22.92 -2.04
N ALA A 649 -29.50 22.12 -1.90
CA ALA A 649 -29.11 21.53 -0.63
C ALA A 649 -28.84 22.57 0.46
N GLY A 650 -28.27 23.72 0.08
CA GLY A 650 -28.03 24.86 0.97
C GLY A 650 -29.22 25.82 1.11
N GLY A 651 -30.33 25.59 0.41
CA GLY A 651 -31.53 26.44 0.48
C GLY A 651 -31.30 27.87 -0.02
N VAL A 652 -30.42 28.06 -1.03
CA VAL A 652 -30.00 29.39 -1.50
C VAL A 652 -31.18 30.19 -2.01
N GLN A 653 -31.97 29.62 -2.96
CA GLN A 653 -33.08 30.30 -3.58
C GLN A 653 -34.20 30.63 -2.58
N ALA A 654 -34.54 29.69 -1.70
CA ALA A 654 -35.55 29.90 -0.67
C ALA A 654 -35.14 31.04 0.27
N SER A 655 -33.89 31.05 0.74
CA SER A 655 -33.38 32.13 1.61
C SER A 655 -33.33 33.48 0.90
N ALA A 656 -32.99 33.48 -0.39
CA ALA A 656 -32.98 34.74 -1.18
C ALA A 656 -34.40 35.30 -1.34
N VAL A 657 -35.40 34.43 -1.57
CA VAL A 657 -36.80 34.85 -1.63
C VAL A 657 -37.27 35.37 -0.28
N ASP A 658 -37.01 34.63 0.81
CA ASP A 658 -37.44 35.05 2.16
C ASP A 658 -36.87 36.41 2.58
N THR A 659 -35.55 36.54 2.44
CA THR A 659 -34.87 37.79 2.81
C THR A 659 -35.22 38.98 1.93
N GLY A 660 -35.67 38.74 0.70
CA GLY A 660 -36.14 39.76 -0.22
C GLY A 660 -37.62 40.10 -0.03
N LEU A 661 -38.46 39.16 0.34
CA LEU A 661 -39.88 39.40 0.63
C LEU A 661 -40.09 40.00 2.00
N LEU A 662 -39.25 39.73 2.97
CA LEU A 662 -39.36 40.23 4.31
C LEU A 662 -39.37 41.78 4.38
N PRO A 663 -38.45 42.52 3.77
CA PRO A 663 -38.49 43.97 3.72
C PRO A 663 -39.77 44.49 3.07
N THR A 664 -40.24 43.90 2.00
CA THR A 664 -41.49 44.26 1.31
C THR A 664 -42.72 44.07 2.23
N ASP A 665 -42.76 42.95 2.95
CA ASP A 665 -43.85 42.71 3.92
C ASP A 665 -43.82 43.74 5.05
N ARG A 666 -42.62 44.21 5.50
CA ARG A 666 -42.48 45.22 6.54
C ARG A 666 -42.93 46.60 6.04
N VAL A 667 -42.65 46.93 4.80
CA VAL A 667 -43.17 48.14 4.15
C VAL A 667 -44.71 48.14 4.10
N GLN A 668 -45.28 47.03 3.66
CA GLN A 668 -46.77 46.92 3.61
C GLN A 668 -47.38 46.96 4.98
N GLN A 669 -46.75 46.37 6.03
CA GLN A 669 -47.19 46.47 7.41
C GLN A 669 -47.07 47.88 7.92
N HIS A 670 -46.01 48.62 7.56
CA HIS A 670 -45.81 50.00 7.97
C HIS A 670 -46.89 50.92 7.38
N LEU A 671 -47.39 50.65 6.17
CA LEU A 671 -48.45 51.38 5.51
C LEU A 671 -49.87 50.90 5.89
N SER A 672 -50.04 49.76 6.56
CA SER A 672 -51.31 49.09 6.81
C SER A 672 -52.20 49.85 7.80
N LEU A 673 -53.51 49.77 7.65
CA LEU A 673 -54.53 50.28 8.58
C LEU A 673 -54.53 49.58 9.93
N THR A 674 -53.75 48.51 10.13
CA THR A 674 -53.51 47.92 11.46
C THR A 674 -52.72 48.84 12.35
N ARG A 675 -51.97 49.78 11.76
CA ARG A 675 -51.26 50.83 12.47
C ARG A 675 -52.12 52.12 12.49
N GLN A 676 -51.81 53.02 13.40
CA GLN A 676 -52.39 54.34 13.37
C GLN A 676 -51.77 55.16 12.24
N VAL A 677 -52.60 55.66 11.35
CA VAL A 677 -52.19 56.47 10.23
C VAL A 677 -52.03 57.93 10.76
N PRO A 678 -50.83 58.54 10.66
CA PRO A 678 -50.65 59.93 10.95
C PRO A 678 -51.49 60.81 10.03
N HIS A 679 -52.26 61.78 10.61
CA HIS A 679 -52.98 62.78 9.81
C HIS A 679 -52.12 64.03 9.76
N GLY A 680 -52.03 64.59 8.54
CA GLY A 680 -51.28 65.84 8.31
C GLY A 680 -49.98 65.67 7.57
N ASP A 681 -49.49 66.76 6.96
CA ASP A 681 -48.15 66.71 6.29
C ASP A 681 -47.03 66.46 7.27
N GLY A 682 -46.08 65.57 6.89
CA GLY A 682 -44.96 65.32 7.76
C GLY A 682 -44.01 64.24 7.19
N VAL A 683 -42.93 64.11 7.88
CA VAL A 683 -41.92 63.09 7.55
C VAL A 683 -41.85 62.06 8.67
N ASP A 684 -41.89 60.79 8.33
CA ASP A 684 -41.67 59.70 9.26
C ASP A 684 -40.31 59.10 9.00
N VAL A 685 -39.56 58.85 10.06
CA VAL A 685 -38.34 58.04 10.02
C VAL A 685 -38.51 56.82 10.92
N TRP A 686 -38.28 55.65 10.38
CA TRP A 686 -38.52 54.43 11.14
C TRP A 686 -37.38 53.44 11.02
N VAL A 687 -37.21 52.60 12.02
CA VAL A 687 -36.26 51.52 12.09
C VAL A 687 -36.93 50.22 12.54
N THR A 688 -36.59 49.13 11.89
CA THR A 688 -37.17 47.83 12.17
C THR A 688 -36.05 46.80 12.23
N PRO A 689 -35.66 46.31 13.42
CA PRO A 689 -34.87 45.13 13.55
C PRO A 689 -35.67 43.91 13.07
N LEU A 690 -35.01 43.06 12.31
CA LEU A 690 -35.58 41.87 11.70
C LEU A 690 -34.94 40.64 12.32
N TYR A 691 -35.76 39.64 12.67
CA TYR A 691 -35.27 38.31 13.07
C TYR A 691 -36.29 37.28 12.60
N GLY A 692 -35.81 36.24 11.96
CA GLY A 692 -36.59 35.08 11.52
C GLY A 692 -35.91 33.78 11.77
N HIS A 693 -36.69 32.77 12.08
CA HIS A 693 -36.30 31.38 12.18
C HIS A 693 -37.27 30.54 11.34
N ARG A 694 -36.74 29.72 10.46
CA ARG A 694 -37.55 28.93 9.55
C ARG A 694 -37.02 27.53 9.45
N ASP A 695 -37.92 26.55 9.55
CA ASP A 695 -37.72 25.19 9.11
C ASP A 695 -38.16 25.07 7.66
N MET A 696 -37.23 24.76 6.76
CA MET A 696 -37.51 24.67 5.33
C MET A 696 -37.19 23.28 4.78
N LYS A 697 -37.89 22.88 3.77
CA LYS A 697 -37.55 21.72 2.93
C LYS A 697 -36.57 22.19 1.87
N THR A 698 -35.51 21.43 1.71
CA THR A 698 -34.51 21.72 0.68
C THR A 698 -34.57 20.68 -0.45
N LEU A 699 -33.63 19.74 -0.47
CA LEU A 699 -33.49 18.75 -1.52
C LEU A 699 -34.47 17.58 -1.34
N SER A 700 -35.21 17.21 -2.39
CA SER A 700 -36.06 16.00 -2.38
C SER A 700 -35.33 14.85 -3.05
N ILE A 701 -35.06 13.78 -2.31
CA ILE A 701 -34.42 12.56 -2.77
C ILE A 701 -35.33 11.39 -2.44
N ASP A 702 -35.65 10.57 -3.44
CA ASP A 702 -36.52 9.38 -3.29
C ASP A 702 -37.85 9.71 -2.58
N GLY A 703 -38.44 10.85 -2.94
CA GLY A 703 -39.71 11.34 -2.36
C GLY A 703 -39.61 11.78 -0.89
N ARG A 704 -38.43 11.84 -0.32
CA ARG A 704 -38.15 12.37 1.02
C ARG A 704 -37.48 13.75 0.92
N ASP A 705 -38.09 14.73 1.54
CA ASP A 705 -37.53 16.07 1.61
C ASP A 705 -36.44 16.14 2.68
N SER A 706 -35.25 16.65 2.32
CA SER A 706 -34.27 17.09 3.29
C SER A 706 -34.75 18.38 3.96
N ARG A 707 -34.45 18.55 5.26
CA ARG A 707 -34.84 19.76 6.01
C ARG A 707 -33.59 20.57 6.36
N ALA A 708 -33.77 21.87 6.35
CA ALA A 708 -32.76 22.80 6.81
C ALA A 708 -33.38 23.80 7.77
N GLU A 709 -32.63 24.17 8.79
CA GLU A 709 -32.94 25.27 9.67
C GLU A 709 -32.30 26.54 9.12
N SER A 710 -33.11 27.63 8.96
CA SER A 710 -32.66 28.95 8.57
C SER A 710 -32.83 29.93 9.71
N ASN A 711 -31.75 30.60 10.08
CA ASN A 711 -31.76 31.70 11.03
C ASN A 711 -31.21 32.94 10.36
N TYR A 712 -31.99 34.01 10.35
CA TYR A 712 -31.56 35.27 9.75
C TYR A 712 -31.98 36.45 10.57
N GLY A 713 -31.19 37.52 10.46
CA GLY A 713 -31.45 38.75 11.13
C GLY A 713 -30.94 39.96 10.36
N GLY A 714 -31.46 41.13 10.68
CA GLY A 714 -31.03 42.33 10.01
C GLY A 714 -31.64 43.59 10.62
N LEU A 715 -31.44 44.68 9.91
CA LEU A 715 -31.97 45.98 10.22
C LEU A 715 -32.57 46.61 8.97
N MET A 716 -33.70 47.20 9.09
CA MET A 716 -34.34 48.02 8.08
C MET A 716 -34.54 49.45 8.56
N LEU A 717 -34.13 50.41 7.76
CA LEU A 717 -34.27 51.85 8.02
C LEU A 717 -35.08 52.46 6.88
N GLY A 718 -36.16 53.17 7.21
CA GLY A 718 -36.97 53.84 6.19
C GLY A 718 -37.35 55.27 6.58
N SER A 719 -37.73 56.00 5.54
CA SER A 719 -38.30 57.31 5.68
C SER A 719 -39.38 57.55 4.63
N ASP A 720 -40.43 58.15 5.02
CA ASP A 720 -41.54 58.51 4.12
C ASP A 720 -42.11 59.86 4.44
N TRP A 721 -42.77 60.42 3.44
CA TRP A 721 -43.42 61.73 3.50
C TRP A 721 -44.91 61.54 3.24
N THR A 722 -45.72 62.14 4.10
CA THR A 722 -47.17 62.19 3.95
C THR A 722 -47.55 63.56 3.40
N PHE A 723 -48.31 63.50 2.31
CA PHE A 723 -48.96 64.69 1.67
C PHE A 723 -50.47 64.56 1.87
N SER A 724 -51.00 65.43 2.68
CA SER A 724 -52.44 65.44 2.97
C SER A 724 -53.27 65.86 1.79
N GLU A 725 -54.42 65.23 1.59
CA GLU A 725 -55.38 65.53 0.51
C GLU A 725 -54.73 65.57 -0.91
N ALA A 726 -53.53 64.96 -1.14
CA ALA A 726 -52.73 65.13 -2.31
C ALA A 726 -53.31 64.48 -3.59
N LEU A 727 -54.02 63.34 -3.39
CA LEU A 727 -54.57 62.59 -4.52
C LEU A 727 -56.05 62.21 -4.27
N ALA A 728 -56.94 62.81 -5.12
CA ALA A 728 -58.36 62.54 -5.07
C ALA A 728 -59.01 62.75 -3.65
N GLY A 729 -58.49 63.68 -2.87
CA GLY A 729 -58.94 63.98 -1.49
C GLY A 729 -58.51 62.94 -0.48
N GLY A 730 -57.50 62.12 -0.77
CA GLY A 730 -56.88 61.20 0.16
C GLY A 730 -55.45 61.54 0.41
N ASP A 731 -54.90 61.11 1.50
CA ASP A 731 -53.51 61.27 1.93
C ASP A 731 -52.62 60.33 1.14
N LEU A 732 -51.57 60.87 0.55
CA LEU A 732 -50.51 60.09 -0.16
C LEU A 732 -49.25 60.05 0.72
N ARG A 733 -48.86 58.87 1.09
CA ARG A 733 -47.64 58.60 1.80
C ARG A 733 -46.63 57.91 0.89
N THR A 734 -45.45 58.46 0.68
CA THR A 734 -44.45 57.85 -0.23
C THR A 734 -43.09 57.88 0.43
N GLY A 735 -42.33 56.82 0.26
CA GLY A 735 -41.07 56.68 0.93
C GLY A 735 -40.12 55.63 0.31
N ALA A 736 -38.98 55.54 0.97
CA ALA A 736 -37.97 54.55 0.65
C ALA A 736 -37.43 53.93 1.96
N ALA A 737 -37.05 52.68 1.85
CA ALA A 737 -36.40 51.97 2.94
C ALA A 737 -35.20 51.16 2.42
N PHE A 738 -34.20 51.07 3.27
CA PHE A 738 -32.99 50.30 3.05
C PHE A 738 -32.93 49.19 4.11
N SER A 739 -32.55 47.95 3.68
CA SER A 739 -32.39 46.77 4.54
C SER A 739 -31.03 46.17 4.40
N VAL A 740 -30.49 45.65 5.49
CA VAL A 740 -29.24 44.93 5.55
C VAL A 740 -29.32 43.84 6.61
N GLY A 741 -28.77 42.68 6.28
CA GLY A 741 -28.76 41.58 7.25
C GLY A 741 -27.92 40.41 6.81
N ALA A 742 -27.93 39.39 7.63
CA ALA A 742 -27.22 38.16 7.40
C ALA A 742 -27.97 36.96 7.99
N GLY A 743 -27.66 35.80 7.54
CA GLY A 743 -28.23 34.55 8.05
C GLY A 743 -27.41 33.31 7.74
N GLN A 744 -27.90 32.22 8.25
CA GLN A 744 -27.29 30.92 8.08
C GLN A 744 -28.35 29.83 7.92
N ASN A 745 -28.17 29.00 6.92
CA ASN A 745 -28.91 27.74 6.79
C ASN A 745 -28.04 26.59 7.19
N ARG A 746 -28.61 25.60 7.88
CA ARG A 746 -27.99 24.36 8.22
C ARG A 746 -28.90 23.22 7.77
N ALA A 747 -28.47 22.49 6.76
CA ALA A 747 -29.14 21.27 6.29
C ALA A 747 -28.33 20.06 6.76
N ASP A 748 -28.96 19.22 7.56
CA ASP A 748 -28.39 17.96 8.00
C ASP A 748 -29.00 16.82 7.16
N SER A 749 -28.20 16.30 6.23
CA SER A 749 -28.57 15.13 5.45
C SER A 749 -28.18 13.81 6.12
N GLY A 750 -27.60 13.88 7.31
CA GLY A 750 -27.06 12.75 8.06
C GLY A 750 -25.68 12.30 7.59
N ILE A 751 -25.38 12.40 6.31
CA ILE A 751 -24.09 11.94 5.76
C ILE A 751 -23.27 13.06 5.10
N SER A 752 -23.93 14.10 4.62
CA SER A 752 -23.27 15.20 3.89
C SER A 752 -23.90 16.54 4.29
N PRO A 753 -23.64 17.05 5.52
CA PRO A 753 -24.24 18.28 6.02
C PRO A 753 -23.81 19.47 5.18
N THR A 754 -24.78 20.32 4.86
CA THR A 754 -24.58 21.54 4.08
C THR A 754 -24.89 22.76 4.91
N ARG A 755 -24.03 23.76 4.85
CA ARG A 755 -24.17 25.06 5.51
C ARG A 755 -24.13 26.15 4.45
N ASN A 756 -25.08 27.09 4.50
CA ASN A 756 -25.10 28.29 3.69
C ASN A 756 -25.06 29.51 4.60
N ASN A 757 -23.97 30.27 4.57
CA ASN A 757 -23.89 31.57 5.21
C ASN A 757 -24.21 32.63 4.17
N PHE A 758 -25.15 33.52 4.47
CA PHE A 758 -25.55 34.55 3.52
C PHE A 758 -25.67 35.90 4.15
N SER A 759 -25.52 36.93 3.33
CA SER A 759 -25.78 38.31 3.66
C SER A 759 -26.67 38.94 2.62
N TYR A 760 -27.50 39.87 3.01
CA TYR A 760 -28.40 40.55 2.10
C TYR A 760 -28.44 42.06 2.32
N ARG A 761 -28.75 42.78 1.27
CA ARG A 761 -28.98 44.20 1.29
C ARG A 761 -30.05 44.53 0.27
N GLY A 762 -30.99 45.42 0.66
CA GLY A 762 -32.14 45.74 -0.20
C GLY A 762 -32.56 47.18 -0.10
N VAL A 763 -33.27 47.60 -1.14
CA VAL A 763 -33.92 48.92 -1.23
C VAL A 763 -35.36 48.71 -1.61
N ASN A 764 -36.27 49.36 -0.94
CA ASN A 764 -37.68 49.33 -1.22
C ASN A 764 -38.20 50.75 -1.42
N LEU A 765 -38.91 50.99 -2.51
CA LEU A 765 -39.70 52.18 -2.75
C LEU A 765 -41.16 51.84 -2.50
N TYR A 766 -41.89 52.72 -1.87
CA TYR A 766 -43.28 52.43 -1.54
C TYR A 766 -44.14 53.67 -1.52
N SER A 767 -45.44 53.48 -1.73
CA SER A 767 -46.47 54.49 -1.63
C SER A 767 -47.77 53.89 -1.09
N GLY A 768 -48.45 54.65 -0.21
CA GLY A 768 -49.74 54.32 0.29
C GLY A 768 -50.71 55.46 0.06
N TRP A 769 -51.87 55.17 -0.44
CA TRP A 769 -52.97 56.12 -0.58
C TRP A 769 -54.07 55.74 0.38
N ASN A 770 -54.41 56.67 1.26
CA ASN A 770 -55.45 56.48 2.28
C ASN A 770 -56.55 57.50 2.10
N ARG A 771 -57.77 57.02 1.99
CA ARG A 771 -58.98 57.88 1.92
C ARG A 771 -60.12 57.23 2.68
N GLU A 772 -60.55 57.89 3.79
CA GLU A 772 -61.62 57.39 4.64
C GLU A 772 -61.36 55.98 5.16
N ALA A 773 -62.10 54.97 4.64
CA ALA A 773 -61.97 53.54 4.98
C ALA A 773 -61.04 52.77 4.09
N TRP A 774 -60.64 53.34 2.93
CA TRP A 774 -59.81 52.67 1.93
C TRP A 774 -58.34 53.01 2.09
N ASN A 775 -57.51 51.99 1.95
CA ASN A 775 -56.06 52.11 1.89
C ASN A 775 -55.53 51.26 0.71
N VAL A 776 -54.77 51.84 -0.17
CA VAL A 776 -54.16 51.20 -1.30
C VAL A 776 -52.64 51.41 -1.22
N MET A 777 -51.90 50.33 -1.20
CA MET A 777 -50.47 50.34 -1.06
C MET A 777 -49.81 49.74 -2.30
N ALA A 778 -48.75 50.37 -2.78
CA ALA A 778 -47.89 49.89 -3.85
C ALA A 778 -46.44 49.91 -3.36
N ASP A 779 -45.71 48.87 -3.69
CA ASP A 779 -44.29 48.78 -3.35
C ASP A 779 -43.49 48.18 -4.51
N ALA A 780 -42.20 48.56 -4.57
CA ALA A 780 -41.21 47.96 -5.46
C ALA A 780 -39.91 47.76 -4.67
N GLY A 781 -39.38 46.55 -4.71
CA GLY A 781 -38.19 46.17 -3.96
C GLY A 781 -37.13 45.59 -4.83
N TYR A 782 -35.88 45.81 -4.46
CA TYR A 782 -34.72 45.14 -4.96
C TYR A 782 -33.88 44.66 -3.80
N THR A 783 -33.54 43.34 -3.80
CA THR A 783 -32.66 42.73 -2.78
C THR A 783 -31.59 41.94 -3.45
N TYR A 784 -30.35 42.27 -3.12
CA TYR A 784 -29.17 41.50 -3.47
C TYR A 784 -28.76 40.64 -2.30
N SER A 785 -28.45 39.34 -2.56
CA SER A 785 -27.91 38.45 -1.55
C SER A 785 -26.66 37.75 -2.04
N SER A 786 -25.72 37.53 -1.14
CA SER A 786 -24.49 36.75 -1.37
C SER A 786 -24.47 35.54 -0.44
N HIS A 787 -24.26 34.39 -1.02
CA HIS A 787 -24.34 33.09 -0.37
C HIS A 787 -22.99 32.38 -0.44
N HIS A 788 -22.52 31.84 0.70
CA HIS A 788 -21.34 30.99 0.82
C HIS A 788 -21.78 29.62 1.28
N VAL A 789 -21.90 28.68 0.35
CA VAL A 789 -22.33 27.32 0.62
C VAL A 789 -21.12 26.44 0.84
N THR A 790 -21.13 25.69 1.94
CA THR A 790 -20.13 24.68 2.26
C THR A 790 -20.81 23.36 2.55
N GLN A 791 -20.38 22.30 1.89
CA GLN A 791 -20.86 20.95 2.11
C GLN A 791 -19.71 20.07 2.58
N THR A 792 -19.88 19.44 3.73
CA THR A 792 -18.90 18.49 4.26
C THR A 792 -19.17 17.12 3.63
N LEU A 793 -18.12 16.48 3.10
CA LEU A 793 -18.19 15.13 2.60
C LEU A 793 -17.74 14.13 3.69
N PRO A 794 -18.16 12.86 3.62
CA PRO A 794 -17.68 11.83 4.51
C PRO A 794 -16.14 11.68 4.44
N ASP A 795 -15.49 11.54 5.57
CA ASP A 795 -14.03 11.36 5.65
C ASP A 795 -13.55 10.15 4.83
N ALA A 796 -14.39 9.12 4.74
CA ALA A 796 -14.11 7.93 3.94
C ALA A 796 -13.90 8.22 2.44
N MET A 797 -14.41 9.34 1.91
CA MET A 797 -14.19 9.75 0.53
C MET A 797 -12.81 10.36 0.29
N GLU A 798 -12.09 10.72 1.35
CA GLU A 798 -10.75 11.35 1.26
C GLU A 798 -10.76 12.60 0.36
N MET A 799 -11.83 13.38 0.44
CA MET A 799 -12.03 14.61 -0.32
C MET A 799 -12.30 15.77 0.64
N SER A 800 -11.78 16.93 0.29
CA SER A 800 -12.07 18.14 1.05
C SER A 800 -13.51 18.65 0.81
N ALA A 801 -14.02 19.44 1.76
CA ALA A 801 -15.35 20.00 1.69
C ALA A 801 -15.58 20.79 0.38
N LEU A 802 -16.80 20.70 -0.13
CA LEU A 802 -17.24 21.45 -1.31
C LEU A 802 -17.62 22.87 -0.90
N ARG A 803 -17.32 23.83 -1.76
CA ARG A 803 -17.65 25.24 -1.60
C ARG A 803 -18.23 25.82 -2.86
N ALA A 804 -19.27 26.63 -2.72
CA ALA A 804 -19.85 27.38 -3.82
C ALA A 804 -20.25 28.79 -3.34
N ASP A 805 -19.84 29.78 -4.10
CA ASP A 805 -20.22 31.17 -3.89
C ASP A 805 -21.27 31.55 -4.93
N MET A 806 -22.39 32.12 -4.49
CA MET A 806 -23.53 32.45 -5.34
C MET A 806 -24.05 33.84 -5.01
N GLN A 807 -24.56 34.50 -6.01
CA GLN A 807 -25.21 35.79 -5.87
C GLN A 807 -26.64 35.68 -6.39
N THR A 808 -27.55 36.36 -5.73
CA THR A 808 -28.95 36.39 -6.11
C THR A 808 -29.49 37.80 -6.07
N ASP A 809 -30.31 38.11 -7.04
CA ASP A 809 -31.03 39.39 -7.17
C ASP A 809 -32.53 39.12 -7.21
N LEU A 810 -33.24 39.69 -6.24
CA LEU A 810 -34.70 39.61 -6.19
C LEU A 810 -35.32 40.98 -6.45
N PHE A 811 -36.10 41.06 -7.51
CA PHE A 811 -36.99 42.19 -7.78
C PHE A 811 -38.39 41.83 -7.36
N THR A 812 -39.09 42.77 -6.68
CA THR A 812 -40.48 42.62 -6.28
C THR A 812 -41.28 43.86 -6.65
N ALA A 813 -42.56 43.64 -7.00
CA ALA A 813 -43.51 44.74 -7.16
C ALA A 813 -44.85 44.29 -6.61
N GLY A 814 -45.43 45.07 -5.70
CA GLY A 814 -46.63 44.68 -4.98
C GLY A 814 -47.72 45.73 -5.02
N LEU A 815 -48.95 45.28 -5.00
CA LEU A 815 -50.14 46.11 -4.83
C LEU A 815 -51.03 45.41 -3.80
N ARG A 816 -51.49 46.16 -2.79
CA ARG A 816 -52.44 45.66 -1.80
C ARG A 816 -53.52 46.71 -1.49
N GLY A 817 -54.73 46.27 -1.43
CA GLY A 817 -55.89 47.08 -1.00
C GLY A 817 -56.42 46.61 0.35
N GLU A 818 -56.74 47.54 1.19
CA GLU A 818 -57.37 47.31 2.49
C GLU A 818 -58.63 48.15 2.64
N TYR A 819 -59.60 47.61 3.35
CA TYR A 819 -60.82 48.36 3.70
C TYR A 819 -61.06 48.27 5.19
N ARG A 820 -61.19 49.42 5.89
CA ARG A 820 -61.47 49.48 7.31
C ARG A 820 -62.97 49.48 7.56
N TRP A 821 -63.48 48.45 8.18
CA TRP A 821 -64.83 48.36 8.65
C TRP A 821 -64.82 48.58 10.18
N GLN A 822 -65.20 49.78 10.59
CA GLN A 822 -65.28 50.16 12.01
C GLN A 822 -66.56 49.57 12.60
N THR A 823 -66.39 48.77 13.67
CA THR A 823 -67.46 48.29 14.53
C THR A 823 -67.36 48.92 15.90
N SER A 824 -68.34 48.74 16.76
CA SER A 824 -68.29 49.20 18.13
C SER A 824 -67.24 48.53 19.00
N LEU A 825 -66.73 47.40 18.60
CA LEU A 825 -65.76 46.61 19.36
C LEU A 825 -64.35 46.73 18.82
N MET A 826 -64.17 46.76 17.50
CA MET A 826 -62.85 46.73 16.85
C MET A 826 -62.96 47.15 15.37
N ASP A 827 -61.85 47.54 14.81
CA ASP A 827 -61.71 47.68 13.36
C ASP A 827 -61.55 46.30 12.73
N VAL A 828 -62.32 45.96 11.71
CA VAL A 828 -62.15 44.78 10.85
C VAL A 828 -61.66 45.24 9.50
N ILE A 829 -60.50 44.70 9.08
CA ILE A 829 -59.77 45.20 7.90
C ILE A 829 -59.53 44.04 6.96
N PRO A 830 -60.47 43.68 6.09
CA PRO A 830 -60.22 42.76 4.98
C PRO A 830 -59.22 43.39 3.99
N TYR A 831 -58.37 42.51 3.43
CA TYR A 831 -57.42 42.91 2.41
C TYR A 831 -57.26 41.85 1.32
N ALA A 832 -56.85 42.32 0.15
CA ALA A 832 -56.40 41.49 -0.96
C ALA A 832 -55.24 42.20 -1.67
N GLY A 833 -54.33 41.40 -2.24
CA GLY A 833 -53.20 41.96 -2.95
C GLY A 833 -52.67 41.04 -4.03
N ALA A 834 -51.78 41.55 -4.83
CA ALA A 834 -50.96 40.81 -5.78
C ALA A 834 -49.52 41.32 -5.71
N ARG A 835 -48.57 40.42 -5.67
CA ARG A 835 -47.15 40.70 -5.68
C ARG A 835 -46.50 39.88 -6.79
N TRP A 836 -45.77 40.55 -7.61
CA TRP A 836 -44.87 39.95 -8.60
C TRP A 836 -43.45 39.90 -8.04
N ALA A 837 -42.75 38.81 -8.27
CA ALA A 837 -41.37 38.64 -7.88
C ALA A 837 -40.57 37.94 -9.02
N ARG A 838 -39.36 38.44 -9.22
CA ARG A 838 -38.39 37.82 -10.15
C ARG A 838 -37.07 37.64 -9.47
N LEU A 839 -36.68 36.37 -9.29
CA LEU A 839 -35.40 35.96 -8.76
C LEU A 839 -34.45 35.65 -9.92
N SER A 840 -33.27 36.26 -9.89
CA SER A 840 -32.10 35.87 -10.71
C SER A 840 -31.05 35.28 -9.81
N THR A 841 -30.56 34.08 -10.16
CA THR A 841 -29.44 33.44 -9.49
C THR A 841 -28.29 33.32 -10.46
N ASP A 842 -27.16 33.87 -10.14
CA ASP A 842 -25.95 33.78 -10.97
C ASP A 842 -25.42 32.36 -11.01
N GLY A 843 -24.81 31.99 -12.16
CA GLY A 843 -24.11 30.74 -12.30
C GLY A 843 -22.94 30.63 -11.31
N SER A 844 -22.72 29.45 -10.84
CA SER A 844 -21.71 29.20 -9.81
C SER A 844 -20.80 28.03 -10.16
N ARG A 845 -19.64 28.01 -9.50
CA ARG A 845 -18.70 26.88 -9.55
C ARG A 845 -18.60 26.28 -8.17
N THR A 846 -18.96 25.02 -8.08
CA THR A 846 -18.68 24.19 -6.89
C THR A 846 -17.23 23.70 -6.96
N ARG A 847 -16.46 23.96 -5.90
CA ARG A 847 -15.02 23.64 -5.83
C ARG A 847 -14.70 22.91 -4.54
N ASN A 848 -13.67 22.07 -4.60
CA ASN A 848 -12.94 21.58 -3.42
C ASN A 848 -11.55 22.25 -3.38
N SER A 849 -10.64 21.79 -2.51
CA SER A 849 -9.26 22.31 -2.43
C SER A 849 -8.43 22.00 -3.69
N GLU A 850 -8.83 21.03 -4.49
CA GLU A 850 -8.05 20.49 -5.61
C GLU A 850 -8.54 21.02 -6.97
N GLY A 851 -9.78 21.51 -7.07
CA GLY A 851 -10.28 22.06 -8.32
C GLY A 851 -11.80 22.23 -8.39
N THR A 852 -12.31 22.40 -9.61
CA THR A 852 -13.73 22.54 -9.88
C THR A 852 -14.41 21.18 -9.94
N VAL A 853 -15.50 21.05 -9.18
CA VAL A 853 -16.33 19.82 -9.09
C VAL A 853 -17.51 19.88 -10.04
N ALA A 854 -18.22 21.01 -10.07
CA ALA A 854 -19.39 21.21 -10.91
C ALA A 854 -19.57 22.68 -11.27
N GLU A 855 -20.23 22.94 -12.41
CA GLU A 855 -20.61 24.28 -12.82
C GLU A 855 -22.12 24.34 -12.97
N THR A 856 -22.76 25.33 -12.35
CA THR A 856 -24.21 25.54 -12.40
C THR A 856 -24.50 26.79 -13.24
N SER A 857 -25.45 26.67 -14.16
CA SER A 857 -25.88 27.82 -14.99
C SER A 857 -26.69 28.84 -14.21
N ASN A 858 -26.80 30.07 -14.78
CA ASN A 858 -27.71 31.06 -14.28
C ASN A 858 -29.16 30.56 -14.33
N SER A 859 -30.01 31.04 -13.39
CA SER A 859 -31.45 30.83 -13.44
C SER A 859 -32.18 32.16 -13.28
N HIS A 860 -33.38 32.23 -13.87
CA HIS A 860 -34.29 33.34 -13.76
C HIS A 860 -35.69 32.78 -13.55
N ASP A 861 -36.25 33.07 -12.39
CA ASP A 861 -37.53 32.52 -11.96
C ASP A 861 -38.51 33.64 -11.65
N THR A 862 -39.74 33.50 -12.09
CA THR A 862 -40.76 34.51 -11.90
C THR A 862 -42.01 33.92 -11.30
N PHE A 863 -42.50 34.52 -10.23
CA PHE A 863 -43.72 34.08 -9.56
C PHE A 863 -44.57 35.23 -9.05
N TRP A 864 -45.83 34.93 -8.82
CA TRP A 864 -46.84 35.82 -8.25
C TRP A 864 -47.26 35.28 -6.91
N GLN A 865 -47.60 36.19 -5.99
CA GLN A 865 -48.28 35.89 -4.73
C GLN A 865 -49.54 36.69 -4.64
N PHE A 866 -50.62 36.02 -4.23
CA PHE A 866 -51.95 36.64 -4.02
C PHE A 866 -52.35 36.49 -2.54
N PRO A 867 -51.93 37.46 -1.67
CA PRO A 867 -52.35 37.45 -0.30
C PRO A 867 -53.80 37.96 -0.16
N VAL A 868 -54.60 37.21 0.58
CA VAL A 868 -55.96 37.58 1.00
C VAL A 868 -56.11 37.28 2.49
N GLY A 869 -56.80 38.17 3.19
CA GLY A 869 -56.99 37.96 4.65
C GLY A 869 -57.82 39.04 5.33
N VAL A 870 -57.86 38.93 6.60
CA VAL A 870 -58.57 39.87 7.50
C VAL A 870 -57.69 40.19 8.69
N SER A 871 -57.49 41.47 8.92
CA SER A 871 -56.89 41.95 10.16
C SER A 871 -57.94 42.53 11.08
N VAL A 872 -57.74 42.43 12.39
CA VAL A 872 -58.55 43.10 13.38
C VAL A 872 -57.65 43.95 14.28
N ALA A 873 -58.08 45.16 14.64
CA ALA A 873 -57.34 46.04 15.50
C ALA A 873 -58.25 46.83 16.45
N ARG A 874 -57.75 47.27 17.58
CA ARG A 874 -58.55 48.08 18.51
C ARG A 874 -57.66 49.10 19.20
N ASP A 875 -58.14 50.34 19.28
CA ASP A 875 -57.46 51.39 19.99
C ASP A 875 -57.88 51.45 21.50
N PHE A 876 -56.88 51.51 22.32
CA PHE A 876 -57.04 51.79 23.77
C PHE A 876 -56.23 53.05 24.14
N THR A 877 -56.94 54.07 24.58
CA THR A 877 -56.30 55.29 25.01
C THR A 877 -56.07 55.28 26.54
N GLY A 878 -54.79 55.26 26.93
CA GLY A 878 -54.40 55.25 28.32
C GLY A 878 -54.16 56.61 28.90
N ASN A 879 -53.97 56.70 30.24
CA ASN A 879 -53.69 57.93 30.94
C ASN A 879 -52.38 58.56 30.42
N GLY A 880 -52.37 59.87 30.16
CA GLY A 880 -51.18 60.62 29.74
C GLY A 880 -50.91 60.58 28.23
N GLY A 881 -51.91 60.22 27.37
CA GLY A 881 -51.84 60.31 25.91
C GLY A 881 -51.08 59.13 25.27
N LEU A 882 -50.94 57.99 25.96
CA LEU A 882 -50.42 56.75 25.39
C LEU A 882 -51.60 56.06 24.69
N ASN A 883 -51.43 55.82 23.40
CA ASN A 883 -52.35 54.97 22.62
C ASN A 883 -51.72 53.58 22.44
N VAL A 884 -52.53 52.51 22.71
CA VAL A 884 -52.12 51.11 22.60
C VAL A 884 -53.05 50.47 21.57
N ARG A 885 -52.51 49.96 20.49
CA ARG A 885 -53.24 49.31 19.41
C ARG A 885 -52.79 47.86 19.22
N PRO A 886 -53.39 46.90 19.92
CA PRO A 886 -53.22 45.51 19.60
C PRO A 886 -53.95 45.20 18.26
N TRP A 887 -53.36 44.22 17.53
CA TRP A 887 -53.90 43.77 16.27
C TRP A 887 -53.62 42.28 16.04
N LEU A 888 -54.42 41.63 15.25
CA LEU A 888 -54.30 40.25 14.78
C LEU A 888 -54.59 40.22 13.29
N ASP A 889 -53.82 39.54 12.51
CA ASP A 889 -53.94 39.34 11.08
C ASP A 889 -53.97 37.84 10.80
N VAL A 890 -54.95 37.40 10.02
CA VAL A 890 -55.05 36.03 9.53
C VAL A 890 -55.25 36.07 8.03
N GLY A 891 -54.36 35.41 7.31
CA GLY A 891 -54.35 35.49 5.87
C GLY A 891 -53.93 34.16 5.21
N TYR A 892 -54.25 34.10 3.97
CA TYR A 892 -53.86 33.02 3.04
C TYR A 892 -53.11 33.65 1.87
N VAL A 893 -52.03 32.99 1.45
CA VAL A 893 -51.22 33.42 0.32
C VAL A 893 -51.17 32.30 -0.68
N HIS A 894 -51.63 32.56 -1.89
CA HIS A 894 -51.49 31.66 -3.03
C HIS A 894 -50.36 32.10 -3.96
N ALA A 895 -49.46 31.19 -4.29
CA ALA A 895 -48.35 31.47 -5.21
C ALA A 895 -48.61 30.76 -6.55
N ALA A 896 -48.37 31.48 -7.67
CA ALA A 896 -48.47 31.01 -9.03
C ALA A 896 -47.23 31.39 -9.86
N GLY A 897 -46.92 30.60 -10.89
CA GLY A 897 -45.70 30.74 -11.68
C GLY A 897 -44.62 29.76 -11.26
N ASP A 898 -43.39 30.22 -11.29
CA ASP A 898 -42.24 29.36 -10.94
C ASP A 898 -42.16 29.19 -9.42
N THR A 899 -42.68 28.07 -8.89
CA THR A 899 -42.59 27.74 -7.46
C THR A 899 -41.30 27.00 -7.11
N ARG A 900 -40.58 26.57 -8.14
CA ARG A 900 -39.22 25.98 -8.05
C ARG A 900 -38.31 26.63 -9.08
N SER A 901 -37.09 26.89 -8.71
CA SER A 901 -36.02 27.33 -9.61
C SER A 901 -35.57 26.18 -10.52
N SER A 902 -35.14 26.52 -11.75
CA SER A 902 -34.53 25.58 -12.67
C SER A 902 -33.18 26.09 -13.16
N ALA A 903 -32.16 25.32 -12.99
CA ALA A 903 -30.82 25.56 -13.51
C ALA A 903 -30.27 24.26 -14.11
N ARG A 904 -29.13 24.33 -14.75
CA ARG A 904 -28.42 23.15 -15.27
C ARG A 904 -27.05 23.05 -14.62
N VAL A 905 -26.70 21.84 -14.19
CA VAL A 905 -25.38 21.52 -13.68
C VAL A 905 -24.62 20.69 -14.70
N SER A 906 -23.34 21.00 -14.89
CA SER A 906 -22.39 20.26 -15.71
C SER A 906 -21.18 19.84 -14.88
N LEU A 907 -20.56 18.73 -15.25
CA LEU A 907 -19.27 18.30 -14.72
C LEU A 907 -18.16 18.75 -15.67
N PRO A 908 -17.05 19.32 -15.18
CA PRO A 908 -15.94 19.75 -16.04
C PRO A 908 -15.43 18.61 -16.92
N GLY A 909 -15.25 18.89 -18.21
CA GLY A 909 -14.76 17.89 -19.17
C GLY A 909 -15.74 16.79 -19.57
N LEU A 910 -17.00 16.86 -19.14
CA LEU A 910 -18.05 15.93 -19.52
C LEU A 910 -19.13 16.63 -20.36
N ASP A 911 -19.47 16.05 -21.50
CA ASP A 911 -20.58 16.52 -22.32
C ASP A 911 -21.92 16.15 -21.69
N GLY A 912 -22.79 17.17 -21.56
CA GLY A 912 -24.13 17.02 -21.02
C GLY A 912 -24.35 17.76 -19.71
N THR A 913 -25.62 17.92 -19.38
CA THR A 913 -26.05 18.61 -18.17
C THR A 913 -27.16 17.83 -17.49
N ALA A 914 -27.25 17.95 -16.17
CA ALA A 914 -28.41 17.54 -15.40
C ALA A 914 -29.23 18.78 -15.00
N GLU A 915 -30.52 18.61 -14.84
CA GLU A 915 -31.39 19.64 -14.29
C GLU A 915 -31.22 19.69 -12.77
N THR A 916 -31.05 20.89 -12.27
CA THR A 916 -31.02 21.20 -10.84
C THR A 916 -32.06 22.26 -10.55
N GLY A 917 -32.45 22.45 -9.31
CA GLY A 917 -33.37 23.50 -8.94
C GLY A 917 -33.67 23.49 -7.46
N GLY A 918 -34.06 24.62 -6.94
CA GLY A 918 -34.40 24.81 -5.56
C GLY A 918 -35.84 25.22 -5.39
N ARG A 919 -36.43 24.93 -4.26
CA ARG A 919 -37.72 25.50 -3.88
C ARG A 919 -37.59 27.01 -3.73
N LEU A 920 -38.52 27.75 -4.28
CA LEU A 920 -38.64 29.19 -4.16
C LEU A 920 -39.67 29.55 -3.10
N VAL A 921 -40.91 29.11 -3.33
CA VAL A 921 -42.07 29.35 -2.49
C VAL A 921 -42.99 28.14 -2.49
N ASP A 922 -43.74 27.91 -1.44
CA ASP A 922 -44.85 26.99 -1.45
C ASP A 922 -46.07 27.63 -2.13
N ARG A 923 -46.88 26.80 -2.83
CA ARG A 923 -48.07 27.31 -3.52
C ARG A 923 -49.09 27.93 -2.58
N ASP A 924 -49.23 27.34 -1.41
CA ASP A 924 -50.26 27.70 -0.45
C ASP A 924 -49.68 27.86 0.94
N ALA A 925 -49.87 29.04 1.51
CA ALA A 925 -49.37 29.38 2.85
C ALA A 925 -50.46 30.02 3.67
N PHE A 926 -50.57 29.59 4.93
CA PHE A 926 -51.39 30.29 5.92
C PHE A 926 -50.46 31.19 6.74
N ARG A 927 -50.88 32.45 6.95
CA ARG A 927 -50.15 33.42 7.74
C ARG A 927 -50.97 33.91 8.86
N THR A 928 -50.43 33.92 10.07
CA THR A 928 -50.99 34.53 11.24
C THR A 928 -49.98 35.51 11.82
N ARG A 929 -50.38 36.76 11.99
CA ARG A 929 -49.54 37.80 12.59
C ARG A 929 -50.27 38.43 13.73
N THR A 930 -49.58 38.70 14.81
CA THR A 930 -50.13 39.43 15.94
C THR A 930 -49.14 40.45 16.45
N GLY A 931 -49.63 41.52 16.93
CA GLY A 931 -48.71 42.57 17.43
C GLY A 931 -49.43 43.63 18.25
N VAL A 932 -48.65 44.52 18.79
CA VAL A 932 -49.11 45.68 19.52
C VAL A 932 -48.30 46.91 19.06
N GLU A 933 -48.95 48.00 18.86
CA GLU A 933 -48.35 49.28 18.61
C GLU A 933 -48.63 50.23 19.78
N LEU A 934 -47.62 50.90 20.26
CA LEU A 934 -47.65 51.91 21.32
C LEU A 934 -47.28 53.24 20.69
N GLN A 935 -48.19 54.24 20.81
CA GLN A 935 -47.95 55.57 20.31
C GLN A 935 -48.08 56.58 21.42
N LYS A 936 -47.07 57.45 21.54
CA LYS A 936 -47.06 58.57 22.46
C LYS A 936 -46.31 59.77 21.86
N ASN A 937 -46.97 60.87 21.74
CA ASN A 937 -46.45 62.08 21.10
C ASN A 937 -45.99 61.75 19.65
N ASN A 938 -44.74 62.05 19.35
CA ASN A 938 -44.13 61.83 18.04
C ASN A 938 -43.50 60.43 17.88
N TRP A 939 -43.66 59.53 18.84
CA TRP A 939 -43.05 58.19 18.81
C TRP A 939 -44.13 57.10 18.69
N SER A 940 -43.87 56.16 17.79
CA SER A 940 -44.56 54.89 17.71
C SER A 940 -43.57 53.75 17.90
N VAL A 941 -43.90 52.79 18.75
CA VAL A 941 -43.14 51.57 18.98
C VAL A 941 -44.03 50.37 18.76
N GLY A 942 -43.65 49.47 17.87
CA GLY A 942 -44.37 48.25 17.56
C GLY A 942 -43.58 46.99 17.91
N LEU A 943 -44.28 45.96 18.30
CA LEU A 943 -43.76 44.60 18.43
C LEU A 943 -44.75 43.66 17.79
N SER A 944 -44.24 42.75 16.90
CA SER A 944 -45.10 41.74 16.28
C SER A 944 -44.42 40.40 16.24
N TYR A 945 -45.23 39.36 16.22
CA TYR A 945 -44.87 37.97 15.95
C TYR A 945 -45.64 37.49 14.74
N ASP A 946 -44.91 36.95 13.79
CA ASP A 946 -45.45 36.40 12.55
C ASP A 946 -45.20 34.89 12.50
N LEU A 947 -46.21 34.13 12.18
CA LEU A 947 -46.20 32.71 11.93
C LEU A 947 -46.72 32.44 10.53
N GLN A 948 -45.91 31.81 9.70
CA GLN A 948 -46.34 31.31 8.42
C GLN A 948 -46.20 29.79 8.37
N THR A 949 -47.22 29.11 7.92
CA THR A 949 -47.28 27.64 7.82
C THR A 949 -47.66 27.23 6.42
N THR A 950 -46.98 26.28 5.87
CA THR A 950 -47.28 25.62 4.58
C THR A 950 -47.45 24.12 4.78
N SER A 951 -47.61 23.35 3.70
CA SER A 951 -47.68 21.88 3.74
C SER A 951 -46.43 21.14 4.23
N GLY A 952 -45.55 21.76 5.03
CA GLY A 952 -44.37 21.14 5.58
C GLY A 952 -43.27 22.09 6.00
N GLU A 953 -43.56 23.36 6.03
CA GLU A 953 -42.66 24.39 6.49
C GLU A 953 -43.33 25.27 7.50
N THR A 954 -42.54 25.77 8.44
CA THR A 954 -43.03 26.70 9.45
C THR A 954 -41.98 27.80 9.61
N ASP A 955 -42.42 29.04 9.49
CA ASP A 955 -41.60 30.23 9.62
C ASP A 955 -42.08 31.04 10.82
N HIS A 956 -41.14 31.41 11.68
CA HIS A 956 -41.37 32.25 12.87
C HIS A 956 -40.54 33.50 12.74
N SER A 957 -41.15 34.66 12.85
CA SER A 957 -40.41 35.93 12.95
C SER A 957 -40.91 36.83 14.05
N VAL A 958 -39.97 37.48 14.69
CA VAL A 958 -40.22 38.53 15.67
C VAL A 958 -39.68 39.84 15.14
N VAL A 959 -40.51 40.85 15.17
CA VAL A 959 -40.19 42.16 14.62
C VAL A 959 -40.52 43.24 15.57
N GLY A 960 -39.50 44.08 15.86
CA GLY A 960 -39.71 45.39 16.50
C GLY A 960 -39.86 46.49 15.46
N SER A 961 -40.46 47.58 15.80
CA SER A 961 -40.41 48.80 15.00
C SER A 961 -40.42 50.05 15.90
N VAL A 962 -39.68 51.05 15.52
CA VAL A 962 -39.65 52.34 16.14
C VAL A 962 -39.82 53.40 15.04
N THR A 963 -40.78 54.26 15.17
CA THR A 963 -41.03 55.34 14.23
C THR A 963 -41.02 56.67 14.97
N TYR A 964 -40.39 57.68 14.39
CA TYR A 964 -40.44 59.04 14.81
C TYR A 964 -41.13 59.91 13.75
N HIS A 965 -42.15 60.65 14.20
CA HIS A 965 -42.95 61.49 13.33
C HIS A 965 -42.52 62.99 13.49
N PHE A 966 -41.95 63.50 12.39
CA PHE A 966 -41.62 64.97 12.30
C PHE A 966 -42.84 65.65 11.68
N ARG A 967 -43.52 66.42 12.48
CA ARG A 967 -44.70 67.21 12.08
C ARG A 967 -44.44 68.68 12.17
#